data_9cf5e24ed2e0d5c929d27a8aeb8ff969
#
_entry.id   9cf5e24ed2e0d5c929d27a8aeb8ff969
#
_cell.length_a   1.000
_cell.length_b   1.000
_cell.length_c   1.000
_cell.angle_alpha   90.00
_cell.angle_beta   90.00
_cell.angle_gamma   90.00
#
_symmetry.space_group_name_H-M   'P 1'
#
loop_
_entity.id
_entity.type
_entity.pdbx_description
1 polymer ?
#
loop_
_entity_poly.entity_id
_entity_poly.type
_entity_poly.pdbx_seq_one_letter_code
_entity_poly.pdbx_strand_id
1 'polypeptide(L)'
;MLSLNKILDIRFAFLAICMVLSGISIAQNNEPDSIPIASSVITDSSFIIPDSISAVPINNISGDSTISIIDSTLMPTDSLSVTYFTGGIESLKLGRLTYIDTNTYNYQKYDPLYKNNGMYSTLSNIGLAANNLVYTPTLTTGYYLGSSVFTNYLYHNNKVEYYKLFVPYTELNYVMGSKKEQNFNVVFTRELFSRFTFGLDFALNNSPTGKSPYFRSAANNQRYYFTSQYYTKNKRYGVIANFLSNTIDVQENGGIKYDSIFTDNIETDRRIIPINLQQAQNKIVQSGFFIEQYFNILEPENKNDSIKRKIEPGNISYSFRYRRNRMLYTDISTDSSYYFNNLSPLDSISTFDSLTQVQIENTFRWSNIGYHENPKDKIFYMFLGASHNYITQQMPYDSVKTSYSQLTAFGGVAFNFGRSFHLSGNANYVFGDYNQDDYSVTVLLKQYLGTEDRNIGYFNFGLDFTNKTPEWYYNNYQSNYYRWSNNLKKQKYLIISGSYNYKQLSSGAKFFTIENYTYLNDSIRPMQIEKAETMLQIFAEGTIPLNKFGINTKVVYQTTSQPNIIRFPSLSGTIDIYFRSPIFKKAAILQTGFQVMYFSEYYADAYMPELRLFYVQDKIKIGNYPYADFYLTLMVKRARLFFKMAHFNSYFGDYNYFLAPHYPARDARFYFGASWRFHD
;
A
#
# COMPACT_ATOMS: atom_id res chain seq x y z
N MET A 1 -31.36 -31.85 1.84
CA MET A 1 -31.71 -31.28 3.16
C MET A 1 -30.45 -30.66 3.73
N LEU A 2 -30.35 -29.36 3.76
CA LEU A 2 -29.29 -28.64 4.45
C LEU A 2 -29.57 -28.74 5.97
N SER A 3 -28.61 -29.18 6.75
CA SER A 3 -28.78 -29.33 8.18
C SER A 3 -29.09 -27.95 8.85
N LEU A 4 -29.93 -27.98 9.86
CA LEU A 4 -30.39 -26.76 10.60
C LEU A 4 -29.22 -25.89 11.12
N ASN A 5 -28.09 -26.52 11.42
CA ASN A 5 -26.87 -25.82 11.88
C ASN A 5 -26.25 -24.92 10.79
N LYS A 6 -26.26 -25.34 9.51
CA LYS A 6 -25.75 -24.48 8.42
C LYS A 6 -26.59 -23.23 8.18
N ILE A 7 -27.88 -23.29 8.49
CA ILE A 7 -28.82 -22.15 8.38
C ILE A 7 -28.61 -21.19 9.57
N LEU A 8 -28.30 -21.70 10.76
CA LEU A 8 -27.97 -20.86 11.92
C LEU A 8 -26.66 -20.07 11.70
N ASP A 9 -25.63 -20.72 11.15
CA ASP A 9 -24.33 -20.06 10.87
C ASP A 9 -24.47 -18.90 9.89
N ILE A 10 -25.27 -19.06 8.84
CA ILE A 10 -25.56 -18.00 7.87
C ILE A 10 -26.34 -16.84 8.55
N ARG A 11 -27.25 -17.14 9.46
CA ARG A 11 -28.01 -16.13 10.21
C ARG A 11 -27.11 -15.37 11.21
N PHE A 12 -26.18 -16.03 11.86
CA PHE A 12 -25.24 -15.37 12.76
C PHE A 12 -24.24 -14.45 12.00
N ALA A 13 -23.70 -14.93 10.87
CA ALA A 13 -22.86 -14.10 10.01
C ALA A 13 -23.61 -12.90 9.44
N PHE A 14 -24.86 -13.10 9.02
CA PHE A 14 -25.73 -12.02 8.55
C PHE A 14 -26.13 -11.05 9.66
N LEU A 15 -26.36 -11.54 10.88
CA LEU A 15 -26.64 -10.70 12.06
C LEU A 15 -25.41 -9.89 12.47
N ALA A 16 -24.20 -10.46 12.42
CA ALA A 16 -22.95 -9.73 12.67
C ALA A 16 -22.72 -8.63 11.64
N ILE A 17 -23.00 -8.90 10.36
CA ILE A 17 -22.95 -7.91 9.27
C ILE A 17 -24.02 -6.84 9.47
N CYS A 18 -25.24 -7.21 9.87
CA CYS A 18 -26.31 -6.25 10.16
C CYS A 18 -26.01 -5.40 11.39
N MET A 19 -25.37 -5.93 12.44
CA MET A 19 -24.95 -5.13 13.60
C MET A 19 -23.83 -4.15 13.24
N VAL A 20 -22.90 -4.53 12.37
CA VAL A 20 -21.86 -3.62 11.85
C VAL A 20 -22.50 -2.53 10.99
N LEU A 21 -23.45 -2.88 10.13
CA LEU A 21 -24.17 -1.93 9.28
C LEU A 21 -25.11 -1.02 10.07
N SER A 22 -25.76 -1.51 11.13
CA SER A 22 -26.63 -0.70 12.00
C SER A 22 -25.83 0.27 12.88
N GLY A 23 -24.62 -0.09 13.29
CA GLY A 23 -23.70 0.84 13.96
C GLY A 23 -23.26 2.02 13.07
N ILE A 24 -23.26 1.83 11.75
CA ILE A 24 -22.97 2.86 10.76
C ILE A 24 -24.18 3.82 10.58
N SER A 25 -25.41 3.33 10.71
CA SER A 25 -26.63 4.13 10.55
C SER A 25 -26.85 5.14 11.67
N ILE A 26 -26.31 4.91 12.88
CA ILE A 26 -26.47 5.85 14.02
C ILE A 26 -25.55 7.08 13.89
N ALA A 27 -24.55 7.04 13.02
CA ALA A 27 -23.66 8.18 12.76
C ALA A 27 -24.13 9.10 11.61
N GLN A 28 -25.25 8.80 10.95
CA GLN A 28 -25.71 9.50 9.74
C GLN A 28 -26.95 10.38 9.90
N ASN A 29 -27.46 10.57 11.11
CA ASN A 29 -28.60 11.48 11.29
C ASN A 29 -28.09 12.89 11.56
N ASN A 30 -27.90 13.65 10.51
CA ASN A 30 -28.21 15.08 10.34
C ASN A 30 -27.61 15.57 9.02
N GLU A 31 -28.41 15.47 7.94
CA GLU A 31 -28.38 16.43 6.84
C GLU A 31 -29.62 16.29 5.94
N PRO A 32 -30.22 17.39 5.55
CA PRO A 32 -31.21 17.40 4.49
C PRO A 32 -30.53 17.69 3.15
N ASP A 33 -30.94 17.03 2.15
CA ASP A 33 -31.10 17.40 0.74
C ASP A 33 -30.63 16.33 -0.23
N SER A 34 -31.66 15.79 -0.87
CA SER A 34 -31.62 14.79 -1.90
C SER A 34 -31.08 15.34 -3.24
N ILE A 35 -29.98 14.79 -3.73
CA ILE A 35 -29.63 14.85 -5.15
C ILE A 35 -29.59 13.42 -5.68
N PRO A 36 -30.23 13.11 -6.83
CA PRO A 36 -30.33 11.75 -7.34
C PRO A 36 -28.95 11.18 -7.70
N ILE A 37 -28.64 10.05 -7.10
CA ILE A 37 -27.39 9.31 -7.33
C ILE A 37 -27.54 8.54 -8.64
N ALA A 38 -26.89 9.04 -9.68
CA ALA A 38 -26.57 8.20 -10.83
C ALA A 38 -25.32 7.37 -10.47
N SER A 39 -25.51 6.09 -10.32
CA SER A 39 -24.45 5.11 -10.03
C SER A 39 -23.48 5.00 -11.20
N SER A 40 -22.23 5.27 -10.97
CA SER A 40 -21.14 4.95 -11.91
C SER A 40 -19.82 4.76 -11.18
N VAL A 41 -19.03 3.87 -11.61
CA VAL A 41 -17.94 3.09 -11.07
C VAL A 41 -16.57 3.31 -11.74
N ILE A 42 -15.39 3.01 -11.24
CA ILE A 42 -14.06 3.34 -11.77
C ILE A 42 -12.80 2.65 -11.37
N THR A 43 -11.69 2.81 -12.11
CA THR A 43 -10.47 2.06 -12.08
C THR A 43 -9.16 2.85 -11.97
N ASP A 44 -8.14 2.29 -11.35
CA ASP A 44 -6.77 2.73 -11.25
C ASP A 44 -5.88 2.12 -12.32
N SER A 45 -5.20 2.93 -13.07
CA SER A 45 -4.26 2.55 -14.10
C SER A 45 -2.82 2.45 -13.58
N SER A 46 -2.63 1.93 -12.36
CA SER A 46 -1.38 1.26 -12.16
C SER A 46 -1.44 0.04 -13.06
N PHE A 47 -0.88 0.16 -14.24
CA PHE A 47 -0.72 -0.93 -15.17
C PHE A 47 -0.10 -2.08 -14.40
N ILE A 48 -0.85 -3.13 -14.20
CA ILE A 48 -0.28 -4.35 -13.70
C ILE A 48 0.50 -4.96 -14.86
N ILE A 49 1.74 -4.51 -15.01
CA ILE A 49 2.74 -5.51 -15.26
C ILE A 49 2.58 -6.42 -14.05
N PRO A 50 2.24 -7.70 -14.25
CA PRO A 50 2.11 -8.58 -13.09
C PRO A 50 3.32 -8.32 -12.23
N ASP A 51 3.15 -7.96 -10.96
CA ASP A 51 4.22 -7.81 -9.97
C ASP A 51 5.11 -9.06 -9.88
N SER A 52 4.80 -9.96 -10.77
CA SER A 52 5.49 -11.19 -11.02
C SER A 52 6.91 -11.03 -11.49
N ILE A 53 7.27 -9.88 -12.03
CA ILE A 53 8.61 -9.65 -12.55
C ILE A 53 9.13 -8.25 -12.17
N SER A 54 8.27 -7.26 -11.97
CA SER A 54 8.68 -6.02 -11.31
C SER A 54 8.95 -6.32 -9.85
N ALA A 55 10.07 -5.83 -9.35
CA ALA A 55 10.54 -5.95 -7.99
C ALA A 55 9.42 -6.25 -6.98
N VAL A 56 9.08 -7.52 -6.84
CA VAL A 56 8.49 -8.01 -5.60
C VAL A 56 9.37 -7.42 -4.53
N PRO A 57 8.84 -6.63 -3.58
CA PRO A 57 9.65 -6.28 -2.41
C PRO A 57 10.27 -7.59 -1.97
N ILE A 58 11.58 -7.61 -1.90
CA ILE A 58 12.43 -8.78 -1.65
C ILE A 58 11.95 -9.62 -0.47
N ASN A 59 11.01 -9.12 0.30
CA ASN A 59 10.41 -9.74 1.47
C ASN A 59 9.35 -10.81 1.19
N ASN A 60 8.86 -10.98 -0.03
CA ASN A 60 7.77 -11.93 -0.33
C ASN A 60 8.17 -13.10 -1.25
N ILE A 61 9.44 -13.25 -1.63
CA ILE A 61 9.92 -14.46 -2.31
C ILE A 61 10.37 -15.54 -1.30
N SER A 62 10.30 -15.27 -0.01
CA SER A 62 10.45 -16.31 1.00
C SER A 62 9.15 -17.10 1.24
N GLY A 63 8.47 -17.48 0.15
CA GLY A 63 7.59 -18.64 0.15
C GLY A 63 8.38 -19.94 0.24
N ASP A 64 9.66 -19.85 0.47
CA ASP A 64 10.46 -20.98 0.86
C ASP A 64 10.53 -20.98 2.37
N SER A 65 9.90 -21.94 2.92
CA SER A 65 9.99 -22.58 4.20
C SER A 65 11.45 -22.70 4.75
N THR A 66 12.19 -21.64 4.86
CA THR A 66 13.02 -21.48 6.01
C THR A 66 12.15 -21.01 7.17
N ILE A 67 11.17 -21.83 7.49
CA ILE A 67 10.87 -22.08 8.88
C ILE A 67 12.21 -22.44 9.49
N SER A 68 13.01 -21.41 9.83
CA SER A 68 14.07 -21.56 10.81
C SER A 68 13.42 -22.39 11.90
N ILE A 69 14.04 -23.43 12.33
CA ILE A 69 13.70 -24.32 13.41
C ILE A 69 13.08 -23.52 14.57
N ILE A 70 11.90 -22.95 14.34
CA ILE A 70 10.92 -22.64 15.33
C ILE A 70 10.31 -24.01 15.53
N ASP A 71 10.60 -24.58 16.68
CA ASP A 71 10.08 -25.83 17.18
C ASP A 71 8.67 -26.05 16.57
N SER A 72 8.56 -26.93 15.57
CA SER A 72 7.35 -27.21 14.80
C SER A 72 6.16 -27.62 15.70
N THR A 73 6.45 -27.89 16.97
CA THR A 73 5.47 -28.18 18.02
C THR A 73 4.74 -26.95 18.54
N LEU A 74 5.16 -25.71 18.18
CA LEU A 74 4.55 -24.46 18.64
C LEU A 74 3.73 -23.73 17.57
N MET A 75 3.73 -24.20 16.32
CA MET A 75 2.86 -23.67 15.28
C MET A 75 1.47 -24.32 15.41
N PRO A 76 0.40 -23.52 15.44
CA PRO A 76 -0.94 -24.07 15.27
C PRO A 76 -1.01 -24.79 13.93
N THR A 77 -1.38 -26.06 13.89
CA THR A 77 -1.54 -26.87 12.66
C THR A 77 -2.47 -26.20 11.62
N ASP A 78 -3.36 -25.34 12.09
CA ASP A 78 -4.35 -24.62 11.29
C ASP A 78 -3.74 -23.56 10.35
N SER A 79 -2.55 -23.01 10.67
CA SER A 79 -1.91 -21.96 9.88
C SER A 79 -1.42 -22.43 8.51
N LEU A 80 -1.13 -23.71 8.37
CA LEU A 80 -0.69 -24.31 7.10
C LEU A 80 -1.84 -24.58 6.12
N SER A 81 -3.08 -24.48 6.57
CA SER A 81 -4.28 -24.78 5.77
C SER A 81 -4.84 -23.58 5.00
N VAL A 82 -4.44 -22.36 5.34
CA VAL A 82 -4.95 -21.13 4.72
C VAL A 82 -3.83 -20.36 4.04
N THR A 83 -3.99 -20.17 2.73
CA THR A 83 -3.08 -19.35 1.93
C THR A 83 -3.89 -18.38 1.07
N TYR A 84 -3.25 -17.33 0.58
CA TYR A 84 -3.86 -16.40 -0.36
C TYR A 84 -2.87 -15.99 -1.45
N PHE A 85 -3.40 -15.42 -2.53
CA PHE A 85 -2.62 -14.78 -3.58
C PHE A 85 -3.22 -13.41 -3.90
N THR A 86 -2.39 -12.55 -4.48
CA THR A 86 -2.76 -11.22 -4.97
C THR A 86 -2.31 -11.09 -6.43
N GLY A 87 -2.64 -10.00 -7.11
CA GLY A 87 -2.12 -9.73 -8.45
C GLY A 87 -2.74 -10.55 -9.58
N GLY A 88 -3.88 -11.20 -9.34
CA GLY A 88 -4.62 -11.91 -10.39
C GLY A 88 -4.28 -13.41 -10.53
N ILE A 89 -4.89 -14.03 -11.51
CA ILE A 89 -4.83 -15.50 -11.76
C ILE A 89 -3.41 -15.97 -12.05
N GLU A 90 -2.60 -15.14 -12.67
CA GLU A 90 -1.21 -15.48 -12.99
C GLU A 90 -0.39 -15.80 -11.74
N SER A 91 -0.58 -15.04 -10.66
CA SER A 91 0.08 -15.31 -9.37
C SER A 91 -0.27 -16.69 -8.83
N LEU A 92 -1.54 -17.11 -8.96
CA LEU A 92 -1.97 -18.45 -8.60
C LEU A 92 -1.27 -19.51 -9.45
N LYS A 93 -1.18 -19.32 -10.77
CA LYS A 93 -0.55 -20.26 -11.70
C LYS A 93 0.96 -20.37 -11.48
N LEU A 94 1.60 -19.28 -11.12
CA LEU A 94 3.02 -19.24 -10.76
C LEU A 94 3.29 -19.76 -9.34
N GLY A 95 2.27 -20.25 -8.63
CA GLY A 95 2.42 -20.79 -7.28
C GLY A 95 2.82 -19.74 -6.22
N ARG A 96 2.53 -18.47 -6.49
CA ARG A 96 2.82 -17.37 -5.55
C ARG A 96 1.76 -17.27 -4.48
N LEU A 97 1.80 -18.22 -3.56
CA LEU A 97 0.89 -18.28 -2.42
C LEU A 97 1.60 -17.74 -1.18
N THR A 98 0.90 -16.90 -0.45
CA THR A 98 1.34 -16.35 0.84
C THR A 98 0.56 -17.01 1.95
N TYR A 99 1.24 -17.42 3.02
CA TYR A 99 0.58 -17.91 4.23
C TYR A 99 0.05 -16.76 5.06
N ILE A 100 -1.08 -16.97 5.73
CA ILE A 100 -1.57 -15.99 6.70
C ILE A 100 -0.55 -15.77 7.81
N ASP A 101 -0.41 -14.52 8.27
CA ASP A 101 0.49 -14.20 9.37
C ASP A 101 -0.06 -14.69 10.71
N THR A 102 0.57 -15.71 11.25
CA THR A 102 0.20 -16.33 12.53
C THR A 102 1.15 -15.95 13.67
N ASN A 103 2.17 -15.14 13.42
CA ASN A 103 3.22 -14.83 14.36
C ASN A 103 2.82 -13.73 15.37
N THR A 104 3.52 -13.66 16.49
CA THR A 104 3.51 -12.49 17.38
C THR A 104 4.29 -11.32 16.80
N TYR A 105 5.03 -11.57 15.74
CA TYR A 105 5.93 -10.65 15.08
C TYR A 105 5.15 -9.51 14.43
N ASN A 106 5.54 -8.27 14.65
CA ASN A 106 4.95 -7.09 14.03
C ASN A 106 3.45 -6.86 14.30
N TYR A 107 2.81 -7.66 15.18
CA TYR A 107 1.38 -7.48 15.46
C TYR A 107 1.09 -6.11 16.09
N GLN A 108 2.02 -5.56 16.90
CA GLN A 108 1.96 -4.21 17.46
C GLN A 108 2.08 -3.09 16.39
N LYS A 109 2.48 -3.42 15.15
CA LYS A 109 2.56 -2.49 14.01
C LYS A 109 1.26 -2.51 13.22
N TYR A 110 0.17 -2.12 13.87
CA TYR A 110 -1.19 -2.18 13.31
C TYR A 110 -1.46 -1.10 12.23
N ASP A 111 -0.74 0.01 12.25
CA ASP A 111 -0.86 1.07 11.25
C ASP A 111 -0.26 0.60 9.91
N PRO A 112 -1.00 0.69 8.78
CA PRO A 112 -0.52 0.29 7.46
C PRO A 112 0.82 0.91 7.06
N LEU A 113 1.12 2.13 7.51
CA LEU A 113 2.39 2.82 7.22
C LEU A 113 3.60 2.12 7.82
N TYR A 114 3.46 1.55 9.02
CA TYR A 114 4.57 0.97 9.76
C TYR A 114 4.66 -0.56 9.67
N LYS A 115 3.73 -1.19 8.97
CA LYS A 115 3.88 -2.59 8.58
C LYS A 115 5.14 -2.76 7.73
N ASN A 116 5.78 -3.93 7.82
CA ASN A 116 6.98 -4.26 7.03
C ASN A 116 8.13 -3.23 7.17
N ASN A 117 8.32 -2.68 8.38
CA ASN A 117 9.34 -1.67 8.67
C ASN A 117 9.25 -0.42 7.77
N GLY A 118 8.04 0.01 7.44
CA GLY A 118 7.80 1.28 6.75
C GLY A 118 8.31 2.48 7.55
N MET A 119 8.88 3.46 6.87
CA MET A 119 9.37 4.71 7.46
C MET A 119 8.72 5.88 6.73
N TYR A 120 7.83 6.58 7.44
CA TYR A 120 7.03 7.65 6.86
C TYR A 120 7.05 8.91 7.71
N SER A 121 7.12 10.05 7.03
CA SER A 121 6.73 11.36 7.53
C SER A 121 5.20 11.46 7.48
N THR A 122 4.55 11.76 8.59
CA THR A 122 3.09 11.79 8.69
C THR A 122 2.60 13.11 9.28
N LEU A 123 1.30 13.40 9.15
CA LEU A 123 0.67 14.59 9.72
C LEU A 123 0.09 14.33 11.13
N SER A 124 0.76 13.53 11.94
CA SER A 124 0.48 13.18 13.34
C SER A 124 -0.50 12.03 13.56
N ASN A 125 -1.77 12.13 13.19
CA ASN A 125 -2.78 11.10 13.47
C ASN A 125 -2.78 9.98 12.43
N ILE A 126 -3.28 8.79 12.83
CA ILE A 126 -3.47 7.68 11.88
C ILE A 126 -4.48 8.07 10.81
N GLY A 127 -4.20 7.69 9.59
CA GLY A 127 -5.12 7.91 8.46
C GLY A 127 -4.94 9.24 7.73
N LEU A 128 -4.05 10.11 8.20
CA LEU A 128 -3.68 11.36 7.53
C LEU A 128 -2.67 11.14 6.41
N ALA A 129 -2.41 12.18 5.61
CA ALA A 129 -1.43 12.15 4.55
C ALA A 129 -0.04 11.77 5.06
N ALA A 130 0.70 11.03 4.22
CA ALA A 130 2.04 10.55 4.56
C ALA A 130 2.98 10.61 3.35
N ASN A 131 4.26 10.89 3.61
CA ASN A 131 5.34 10.83 2.64
C ASN A 131 6.39 9.81 3.06
N ASN A 132 6.93 9.04 2.13
CA ASN A 132 7.94 8.03 2.43
C ASN A 132 9.30 8.72 2.70
N LEU A 133 9.96 8.37 3.82
CA LEU A 133 11.31 8.84 4.14
C LEU A 133 12.39 8.17 3.28
N VAL A 134 12.06 7.03 2.67
CA VAL A 134 12.93 6.34 1.71
C VAL A 134 12.44 6.65 0.31
N TYR A 135 13.30 7.28 -0.49
CA TYR A 135 12.95 7.65 -1.85
C TYR A 135 12.51 6.42 -2.67
N THR A 136 11.33 6.52 -3.23
CA THR A 136 10.75 5.47 -4.09
C THR A 136 10.01 6.14 -5.24
N PRO A 137 10.56 6.17 -6.46
CA PRO A 137 9.92 6.80 -7.59
C PRO A 137 8.70 6.02 -8.06
N THR A 138 7.70 6.72 -8.58
CA THR A 138 6.58 6.13 -9.29
C THR A 138 6.99 5.85 -10.74
N LEU A 139 7.18 4.58 -11.10
CA LEU A 139 7.61 4.15 -12.44
C LEU A 139 6.45 3.75 -13.36
N THR A 140 5.22 4.02 -12.96
CA THR A 140 4.02 3.68 -13.74
C THR A 140 4.01 4.43 -15.06
N THR A 141 3.97 3.69 -16.17
CA THR A 141 3.73 4.20 -17.52
C THR A 141 2.24 4.30 -17.81
N GLY A 142 1.85 5.15 -18.70
CA GLY A 142 0.44 5.43 -18.97
C GLY A 142 -0.16 6.42 -17.97
N TYR A 143 -1.48 6.58 -18.05
CA TYR A 143 -2.18 7.62 -17.31
C TYR A 143 -2.11 7.41 -15.79
N TYR A 144 -1.57 8.37 -15.08
CA TYR A 144 -1.52 8.44 -13.63
C TYR A 144 -1.84 9.86 -13.13
N LEU A 145 -2.75 9.97 -12.17
CA LEU A 145 -3.24 11.26 -11.68
C LEU A 145 -2.17 12.04 -10.90
N GLY A 146 -1.46 11.38 -9.98
CA GLY A 146 -0.32 11.94 -9.26
C GLY A 146 -0.50 12.16 -7.76
N SER A 147 -1.70 11.99 -7.19
CA SER A 147 -1.88 12.07 -5.74
C SER A 147 -1.68 10.70 -5.09
N SER A 148 -0.68 10.58 -4.23
CA SER A 148 -0.30 9.30 -3.59
C SER A 148 -0.26 9.34 -2.06
N VAL A 149 -0.47 10.50 -1.43
CA VAL A 149 -0.29 10.69 0.02
C VAL A 149 -1.18 9.84 0.91
N PHE A 150 -2.30 9.31 0.39
CA PHE A 150 -3.21 8.41 1.08
C PHE A 150 -3.17 6.96 0.58
N THR A 151 -2.29 6.62 -0.37
CA THR A 151 -2.28 5.32 -1.07
C THR A 151 -2.14 4.13 -0.13
N ASN A 152 -1.39 4.27 0.96
CA ASN A 152 -1.22 3.20 1.96
C ASN A 152 -2.51 2.87 2.75
N TYR A 153 -3.48 3.75 2.72
CA TYR A 153 -4.80 3.56 3.34
C TYR A 153 -5.89 3.15 2.35
N LEU A 154 -5.54 2.86 1.09
CA LEU A 154 -6.48 2.43 0.05
C LEU A 154 -6.31 0.95 -0.26
N TYR A 155 -7.42 0.28 -0.53
CA TYR A 155 -7.40 -1.03 -1.20
C TYR A 155 -7.31 -0.83 -2.72
N HIS A 156 -6.55 -1.68 -3.38
CA HIS A 156 -6.38 -1.69 -4.83
C HIS A 156 -6.78 -3.05 -5.39
N ASN A 157 -7.44 -3.09 -6.56
CA ASN A 157 -7.93 -4.34 -7.15
C ASN A 157 -6.84 -5.41 -7.34
N ASN A 158 -5.60 -5.00 -7.57
CA ASN A 158 -4.45 -5.90 -7.74
C ASN A 158 -3.82 -6.38 -6.42
N LYS A 159 -4.18 -5.78 -5.29
CA LYS A 159 -3.64 -6.13 -3.97
C LYS A 159 -4.67 -6.82 -3.07
N VAL A 160 -5.90 -7.03 -3.55
CA VAL A 160 -6.89 -7.80 -2.81
C VAL A 160 -6.47 -9.26 -2.71
N GLU A 161 -6.80 -9.89 -1.59
CA GLU A 161 -6.40 -11.24 -1.25
C GLU A 161 -7.47 -12.24 -1.68
N TYR A 162 -7.08 -13.21 -2.50
CA TYR A 162 -7.91 -14.34 -2.89
C TYR A 162 -7.47 -15.58 -2.13
N TYR A 163 -8.30 -16.06 -1.23
CA TYR A 163 -7.94 -17.13 -0.32
C TYR A 163 -8.12 -18.51 -0.94
N LYS A 164 -7.12 -19.37 -0.71
CA LYS A 164 -7.20 -20.80 -0.99
C LYS A 164 -7.41 -21.53 0.34
N LEU A 165 -8.58 -22.13 0.49
CA LEU A 165 -9.07 -22.65 1.76
C LEU A 165 -9.19 -24.17 1.75
N PHE A 166 -8.95 -24.78 2.91
CA PHE A 166 -9.38 -26.13 3.25
C PHE A 166 -10.50 -26.10 4.30
N VAL A 167 -10.55 -25.04 5.08
CA VAL A 167 -11.55 -24.75 6.13
C VAL A 167 -11.96 -23.28 6.04
N PRO A 168 -13.18 -22.91 6.47
CA PRO A 168 -13.57 -21.52 6.55
C PRO A 168 -12.58 -20.72 7.42
N TYR A 169 -12.38 -19.47 7.07
CA TYR A 169 -11.44 -18.59 7.80
C TYR A 169 -12.08 -17.24 8.13
N THR A 170 -11.98 -16.86 9.40
CA THR A 170 -12.38 -15.52 9.87
C THR A 170 -11.29 -14.97 10.80
N GLU A 171 -10.90 -13.73 10.58
CA GLU A 171 -10.01 -12.99 11.49
C GLU A 171 -10.64 -11.66 11.87
N LEU A 172 -10.64 -11.37 13.17
CA LEU A 172 -11.05 -10.11 13.75
C LEU A 172 -9.83 -9.44 14.37
N ASN A 173 -9.54 -8.21 13.97
CA ASN A 173 -8.49 -7.38 14.56
C ASN A 173 -9.10 -6.09 15.07
N TYR A 174 -8.86 -5.77 16.33
CA TYR A 174 -9.29 -4.51 16.94
C TYR A 174 -8.16 -3.90 17.74
N VAL A 175 -7.89 -2.61 17.49
CA VAL A 175 -6.93 -1.82 18.26
C VAL A 175 -7.61 -0.55 18.73
N MET A 176 -7.46 -0.27 20.01
CA MET A 176 -7.92 0.95 20.65
C MET A 176 -6.72 1.71 21.21
N GLY A 177 -6.63 2.98 20.83
CA GLY A 177 -5.65 3.93 21.34
C GLY A 177 -6.25 4.96 22.28
N SER A 178 -5.37 5.74 22.89
CA SER A 178 -5.76 6.91 23.68
C SER A 178 -6.66 7.85 22.88
N LYS A 179 -7.55 8.60 23.56
CA LYS A 179 -8.45 9.58 22.95
C LYS A 179 -9.38 8.99 21.86
N LYS A 180 -9.79 7.70 22.05
CA LYS A 180 -10.73 6.98 21.17
C LYS A 180 -10.22 6.73 19.75
N GLU A 181 -8.92 6.73 19.52
CA GLU A 181 -8.36 6.23 18.26
C GLU A 181 -8.67 4.74 18.12
N GLN A 182 -9.09 4.32 16.92
CA GLN A 182 -9.50 2.94 16.66
C GLN A 182 -8.96 2.47 15.31
N ASN A 183 -8.52 1.22 15.29
CA ASN A 183 -8.26 0.48 14.06
C ASN A 183 -9.02 -0.84 14.17
N PHE A 184 -9.84 -1.14 13.17
CA PHE A 184 -10.62 -2.35 13.11
C PHE A 184 -10.47 -3.00 11.74
N ASN A 185 -10.28 -4.31 11.72
CA ASN A 185 -10.24 -5.07 10.49
C ASN A 185 -10.91 -6.43 10.68
N VAL A 186 -11.72 -6.82 9.71
CA VAL A 186 -12.39 -8.12 9.65
C VAL A 186 -12.11 -8.76 8.32
N VAL A 187 -11.61 -9.98 8.34
CA VAL A 187 -11.50 -10.84 7.18
C VAL A 187 -12.44 -12.02 7.37
N PHE A 188 -13.26 -12.29 6.37
CA PHE A 188 -14.13 -13.46 6.32
C PHE A 188 -14.01 -14.13 4.96
N THR A 189 -13.74 -15.44 4.93
CA THR A 189 -13.67 -16.17 3.67
C THR A 189 -14.13 -17.60 3.83
N ARG A 190 -14.89 -18.09 2.83
CA ARG A 190 -15.51 -19.42 2.86
C ARG A 190 -15.73 -19.95 1.45
N GLU A 191 -15.60 -21.26 1.29
CA GLU A 191 -16.14 -21.97 0.13
C GLU A 191 -17.66 -22.13 0.31
N LEU A 192 -18.45 -21.43 -0.51
CA LEU A 192 -19.93 -21.48 -0.45
C LEU A 192 -20.48 -22.70 -1.17
N PHE A 193 -19.91 -23.01 -2.34
CA PHE A 193 -20.24 -24.17 -3.15
C PHE A 193 -18.94 -24.82 -3.59
N SER A 194 -19.02 -26.08 -4.03
CA SER A 194 -17.82 -26.75 -4.55
C SER A 194 -17.09 -25.89 -5.59
N ARG A 195 -15.84 -25.52 -5.28
CA ARG A 195 -14.97 -24.70 -6.13
C ARG A 195 -15.36 -23.23 -6.27
N PHE A 196 -16.30 -22.73 -5.47
CA PHE A 196 -16.65 -21.32 -5.41
C PHE A 196 -16.30 -20.76 -4.03
N THR A 197 -15.28 -19.93 -3.97
CA THR A 197 -14.85 -19.26 -2.74
C THR A 197 -15.29 -17.81 -2.77
N PHE A 198 -15.82 -17.33 -1.65
CA PHE A 198 -16.19 -15.95 -1.40
C PHE A 198 -15.32 -15.40 -0.27
N GLY A 199 -14.90 -14.14 -0.38
CA GLY A 199 -14.16 -13.42 0.65
C GLY A 199 -14.68 -12.01 0.84
N LEU A 200 -14.55 -11.52 2.07
CA LEU A 200 -14.83 -10.15 2.50
C LEU A 200 -13.69 -9.69 3.38
N ASP A 201 -13.20 -8.49 3.14
CA ASP A 201 -12.32 -7.75 4.06
C ASP A 201 -12.92 -6.37 4.29
N PHE A 202 -13.00 -5.96 5.54
CA PHE A 202 -13.41 -4.62 5.97
C PHE A 202 -12.37 -4.05 6.92
N ALA A 203 -11.93 -2.81 6.68
CA ALA A 203 -11.01 -2.11 7.58
C ALA A 203 -11.45 -0.67 7.83
N LEU A 204 -11.27 -0.24 9.09
CA LEU A 204 -11.55 1.09 9.58
C LEU A 204 -10.32 1.63 10.31
N ASN A 205 -9.88 2.83 9.96
CA ASN A 205 -8.94 3.64 10.74
C ASN A 205 -9.66 4.92 11.16
N ASN A 206 -9.88 5.09 12.44
CA ASN A 206 -10.61 6.22 12.97
C ASN A 206 -9.80 6.96 14.04
N SER A 207 -9.57 8.25 13.80
CA SER A 207 -9.12 9.22 14.80
C SER A 207 -10.22 10.27 14.93
N PRO A 208 -11.11 10.18 15.96
CA PRO A 208 -12.43 10.78 15.91
C PRO A 208 -12.45 12.29 15.86
N THR A 209 -13.42 12.82 15.12
CA THR A 209 -13.85 14.23 15.12
C THR A 209 -14.52 14.60 16.45
N GLY A 210 -14.44 15.84 16.85
CA GLY A 210 -15.22 16.41 17.96
C GLY A 210 -14.42 16.56 19.24
N LYS A 211 -14.86 16.03 20.39
CA LYS A 211 -14.38 16.38 21.72
C LYS A 211 -12.89 16.21 22.00
N SER A 212 -12.11 15.60 21.11
CA SER A 212 -10.66 15.40 21.32
C SER A 212 -9.81 15.06 20.08
N PRO A 213 -9.90 15.68 18.91
CA PRO A 213 -8.89 15.48 17.88
C PRO A 213 -7.59 16.13 18.31
N TYR A 214 -6.50 15.36 18.26
CA TYR A 214 -5.15 15.89 18.51
C TYR A 214 -4.81 16.86 17.38
N PHE A 215 -4.38 18.08 17.72
CA PHE A 215 -4.17 19.18 16.76
C PHE A 215 -5.35 19.44 15.81
N ARG A 216 -6.59 19.14 16.22
CA ARG A 216 -7.79 19.30 15.37
C ARG A 216 -7.63 18.70 13.97
N SER A 217 -7.05 17.52 13.87
CA SER A 217 -6.92 16.77 12.63
C SER A 217 -7.51 15.37 12.80
N ALA A 218 -8.75 15.23 12.45
CA ALA A 218 -9.46 13.96 12.51
C ALA A 218 -9.32 13.17 11.23
N ALA A 219 -9.43 11.84 11.31
CA ALA A 219 -9.48 10.96 10.17
C ALA A 219 -10.54 9.87 10.39
N ASN A 220 -11.31 9.57 9.35
CA ASN A 220 -12.24 8.45 9.29
C ASN A 220 -12.08 7.75 7.95
N ASN A 221 -11.21 6.74 7.91
CA ASN A 221 -10.89 6.03 6.70
C ASN A 221 -11.52 4.65 6.75
N GLN A 222 -12.46 4.40 5.86
CA GLN A 222 -13.16 3.13 5.72
C GLN A 222 -12.83 2.49 4.38
N ARG A 223 -12.58 1.19 4.39
CA ARG A 223 -12.32 0.45 3.16
C ARG A 223 -12.83 -0.98 3.29
N TYR A 224 -13.35 -1.50 2.20
CA TYR A 224 -13.75 -2.89 2.13
C TYR A 224 -13.61 -3.42 0.72
N TYR A 225 -13.47 -4.73 0.63
CA TYR A 225 -13.59 -5.43 -0.64
C TYR A 225 -14.30 -6.76 -0.47
N PHE A 226 -14.92 -7.18 -1.55
CA PHE A 226 -15.46 -8.52 -1.73
C PHE A 226 -14.65 -9.23 -2.79
N THR A 227 -14.36 -10.50 -2.61
CA THR A 227 -13.72 -11.36 -3.61
C THR A 227 -14.58 -12.56 -3.90
N SER A 228 -14.52 -13.02 -5.13
CA SER A 228 -15.07 -14.31 -5.54
C SER A 228 -14.12 -15.01 -6.50
N GLN A 229 -14.07 -16.31 -6.41
CA GLN A 229 -13.27 -17.14 -7.31
C GLN A 229 -13.97 -18.45 -7.60
N TYR A 230 -13.93 -18.86 -8.85
CA TYR A 230 -14.51 -20.12 -9.31
C TYR A 230 -13.58 -20.81 -10.31
N TYR A 231 -13.47 -22.13 -10.21
CA TYR A 231 -12.69 -22.96 -11.11
C TYR A 231 -13.48 -24.20 -11.52
N THR A 232 -13.43 -24.58 -12.80
CA THR A 232 -14.00 -25.83 -13.27
C THR A 232 -13.25 -27.04 -12.69
N LYS A 233 -13.89 -28.22 -12.66
CA LYS A 233 -13.30 -29.43 -12.09
C LYS A 233 -11.96 -29.80 -12.75
N ASN A 234 -11.88 -29.66 -14.07
CA ASN A 234 -10.66 -29.88 -14.85
C ASN A 234 -9.69 -28.67 -14.86
N LYS A 235 -10.00 -27.60 -14.13
CA LYS A 235 -9.18 -26.38 -14.07
C LYS A 235 -8.88 -25.75 -15.44
N ARG A 236 -9.64 -26.12 -16.47
CA ARG A 236 -9.50 -25.57 -17.82
C ARG A 236 -9.97 -24.12 -17.91
N TYR A 237 -11.01 -23.78 -17.15
CA TYR A 237 -11.55 -22.44 -17.03
C TYR A 237 -11.58 -22.01 -15.56
N GLY A 238 -11.31 -20.73 -15.32
CA GLY A 238 -11.51 -20.12 -14.02
C GLY A 238 -11.75 -18.62 -14.13
N VAL A 239 -12.38 -18.09 -13.11
CA VAL A 239 -12.70 -16.67 -13.00
C VAL A 239 -12.48 -16.21 -11.56
N ILE A 240 -11.89 -15.03 -11.43
CA ILE A 240 -11.83 -14.26 -10.18
C ILE A 240 -12.50 -12.92 -10.40
N ALA A 241 -13.15 -12.43 -9.38
CA ALA A 241 -13.71 -11.08 -9.40
C ALA A 241 -13.55 -10.43 -8.04
N ASN A 242 -13.42 -9.10 -8.03
CA ASN A 242 -13.49 -8.32 -6.81
C ASN A 242 -14.26 -7.01 -7.02
N PHE A 243 -14.84 -6.55 -5.94
CA PHE A 243 -15.38 -5.20 -5.81
C PHE A 243 -14.76 -4.57 -4.59
N LEU A 244 -14.32 -3.33 -4.68
CA LEU A 244 -13.77 -2.58 -3.56
C LEU A 244 -14.39 -1.20 -3.44
N SER A 245 -14.39 -0.69 -2.21
CA SER A 245 -14.73 0.69 -1.90
C SER A 245 -13.80 1.23 -0.82
N ASN A 246 -13.28 2.41 -1.07
CA ASN A 246 -12.46 3.17 -0.16
C ASN A 246 -13.10 4.52 0.10
N THR A 247 -13.13 4.95 1.35
CA THR A 247 -13.48 6.31 1.75
C THR A 247 -12.40 6.83 2.67
N ILE A 248 -11.74 7.90 2.29
CA ILE A 248 -10.85 8.70 3.12
C ILE A 248 -11.61 9.98 3.45
N ASP A 249 -11.74 10.29 4.72
CA ASP A 249 -12.38 11.50 5.20
C ASP A 249 -11.52 12.09 6.31
N VAL A 250 -10.84 13.20 6.02
CA VAL A 250 -9.85 13.79 6.92
C VAL A 250 -10.09 15.29 7.08
N GLN A 251 -10.02 15.75 8.33
CA GLN A 251 -9.99 17.16 8.67
C GLN A 251 -8.56 17.67 8.48
N GLU A 252 -8.41 18.70 7.67
CA GLU A 252 -7.12 19.33 7.40
C GLU A 252 -6.94 20.56 8.30
N ASN A 253 -5.84 20.56 9.06
CA ASN A 253 -5.54 21.68 9.95
C ASN A 253 -4.49 22.67 9.38
N GLY A 254 -3.86 22.32 8.25
CA GLY A 254 -2.80 23.14 7.63
C GLY A 254 -1.53 23.26 8.47
N GLY A 255 -1.35 22.43 9.51
CA GLY A 255 -0.27 22.52 10.49
C GLY A 255 -0.54 23.52 11.62
N ILE A 256 0.30 23.51 12.66
CA ILE A 256 0.25 24.49 13.76
C ILE A 256 0.79 25.85 13.26
N LYS A 257 0.19 26.94 13.76
CA LYS A 257 0.50 28.29 13.26
C LYS A 257 1.87 28.82 13.71
N TYR A 258 2.29 28.42 14.92
CA TYR A 258 3.56 28.84 15.52
C TYR A 258 4.21 27.63 16.18
N ASP A 259 5.31 27.15 15.64
CA ASP A 259 6.03 25.98 16.14
C ASP A 259 6.56 26.18 17.57
N SER A 260 6.91 27.43 17.94
CA SER A 260 7.38 27.79 19.28
C SER A 260 6.37 27.47 20.40
N ILE A 261 5.07 27.53 20.13
CA ILE A 261 4.05 27.16 21.13
C ILE A 261 4.21 25.69 21.53
N PHE A 262 4.62 24.86 20.59
CA PHE A 262 4.86 23.44 20.82
C PHE A 262 6.27 23.16 21.36
N THR A 263 7.32 23.72 20.72
CA THR A 263 8.72 23.48 21.12
C THR A 263 9.05 23.97 22.51
N ASP A 264 8.50 25.13 22.90
CA ASP A 264 8.71 25.73 24.21
C ASP A 264 7.67 25.23 25.24
N ASN A 265 6.78 24.30 24.80
CA ASN A 265 5.70 23.72 25.61
C ASN A 265 4.83 24.78 26.31
N ILE A 266 4.59 25.92 25.64
CA ILE A 266 3.77 27.01 26.16
C ILE A 266 2.33 26.53 26.41
N GLU A 267 1.81 25.69 25.49
CA GLU A 267 0.49 25.10 25.59
C GLU A 267 0.58 23.58 25.67
N THR A 268 0.12 23.04 26.81
CA THR A 268 0.14 21.59 27.07
C THR A 268 -1.09 20.87 26.52
N ASP A 269 -2.22 21.58 26.38
CA ASP A 269 -3.38 21.01 25.69
C ASP A 269 -3.29 21.16 24.19
N ARG A 270 -2.82 20.10 23.52
CA ARG A 270 -2.58 20.08 22.06
C ARG A 270 -3.83 20.38 21.22
N ARG A 271 -5.04 20.37 21.83
CA ARG A 271 -6.32 20.65 21.13
C ARG A 271 -6.54 22.15 20.89
N ILE A 272 -5.94 23.01 21.70
CA ILE A 272 -6.14 24.47 21.64
C ILE A 272 -4.96 25.21 21.01
N ILE A 273 -3.88 24.50 20.64
CA ILE A 273 -2.79 25.09 19.87
C ILE A 273 -3.36 25.68 18.57
N PRO A 274 -3.05 26.94 18.25
CA PRO A 274 -3.51 27.57 17.02
C PRO A 274 -3.06 26.82 15.77
N ILE A 275 -3.98 26.58 14.85
CA ILE A 275 -3.77 25.91 13.57
C ILE A 275 -4.09 26.85 12.41
N ASN A 276 -3.55 26.55 11.23
CA ASN A 276 -3.73 27.39 10.05
C ASN A 276 -5.13 27.29 9.44
N LEU A 277 -5.70 26.05 9.35
CA LEU A 277 -7.01 25.81 8.75
C LEU A 277 -7.99 25.29 9.79
N GLN A 278 -9.15 25.96 9.92
CA GLN A 278 -10.15 25.63 10.95
C GLN A 278 -11.25 24.67 10.45
N GLN A 279 -11.58 24.76 9.17
CA GLN A 279 -12.78 24.12 8.59
C GLN A 279 -12.48 23.38 7.27
N ALA A 280 -11.20 23.15 6.97
CA ALA A 280 -10.80 22.46 5.76
C ALA A 280 -10.94 20.94 5.92
N GLN A 281 -11.37 20.29 4.85
CA GLN A 281 -11.59 18.85 4.80
C GLN A 281 -11.21 18.25 3.44
N ASN A 282 -10.59 17.09 3.46
CA ASN A 282 -10.37 16.25 2.30
C ASN A 282 -11.24 14.99 2.38
N LYS A 283 -12.01 14.74 1.32
CA LYS A 283 -12.78 13.51 1.16
C LYS A 283 -12.45 12.83 -0.16
N ILE A 284 -12.00 11.59 -0.09
CA ILE A 284 -11.73 10.75 -1.26
C ILE A 284 -12.66 9.55 -1.20
N VAL A 285 -13.44 9.35 -2.25
CA VAL A 285 -14.29 8.17 -2.42
C VAL A 285 -13.85 7.45 -3.68
N GLN A 286 -13.38 6.24 -3.51
CA GLN A 286 -12.95 5.38 -4.60
C GLN A 286 -13.73 4.08 -4.56
N SER A 287 -14.25 3.65 -5.70
CA SER A 287 -14.88 2.34 -5.86
C SER A 287 -14.34 1.65 -7.11
N GLY A 288 -14.18 0.35 -7.09
CA GLY A 288 -13.64 -0.41 -8.19
C GLY A 288 -14.26 -1.79 -8.33
N PHE A 289 -14.41 -2.22 -9.57
CA PHE A 289 -14.80 -3.57 -9.92
C PHE A 289 -13.75 -4.17 -10.85
N PHE A 290 -13.39 -5.42 -10.60
CA PHE A 290 -12.44 -6.17 -11.41
C PHE A 290 -12.95 -7.59 -11.62
N ILE A 291 -12.82 -8.08 -12.83
CA ILE A 291 -13.04 -9.48 -13.17
C ILE A 291 -11.92 -9.95 -14.10
N GLU A 292 -11.35 -11.10 -13.82
CA GLU A 292 -10.39 -11.77 -14.69
C GLU A 292 -10.83 -13.21 -14.89
N GLN A 293 -10.84 -13.65 -16.14
CA GLN A 293 -11.13 -15.02 -16.53
C GLN A 293 -10.01 -15.58 -17.38
N TYR A 294 -9.76 -16.86 -17.24
CA TYR A 294 -8.79 -17.57 -18.06
C TYR A 294 -9.33 -18.83 -18.65
N PHE A 295 -8.75 -19.21 -19.76
CA PHE A 295 -8.99 -20.49 -20.42
C PHE A 295 -7.65 -21.14 -20.78
N ASN A 296 -7.40 -22.34 -20.22
CA ASN A 296 -6.26 -23.16 -20.61
C ASN A 296 -6.58 -23.83 -21.96
N ILE A 297 -5.71 -23.65 -22.95
CA ILE A 297 -5.92 -24.14 -24.32
C ILE A 297 -6.01 -25.67 -24.32
N LEU A 298 -5.19 -26.32 -23.49
CA LEU A 298 -5.29 -27.77 -23.25
C LEU A 298 -5.71 -28.04 -21.80
N GLU A 299 -6.31 -29.20 -21.57
CA GLU A 299 -6.58 -29.64 -20.19
C GLU A 299 -5.28 -29.86 -19.42
N PRO A 300 -5.24 -29.49 -18.14
CA PRO A 300 -4.09 -29.77 -17.28
C PRO A 300 -3.78 -31.26 -17.27
N GLU A 301 -2.52 -31.64 -17.33
CA GLU A 301 -2.08 -33.03 -17.26
C GLU A 301 -2.44 -33.65 -15.90
N ASN A 302 -2.99 -34.85 -15.91
CA ASN A 302 -3.13 -35.64 -14.69
C ASN A 302 -1.78 -36.21 -14.28
N LYS A 303 -1.47 -36.26 -12.98
CA LYS A 303 -0.24 -36.87 -12.44
C LYS A 303 0.01 -38.31 -12.89
N ASN A 304 -1.04 -39.00 -13.37
CA ASN A 304 -1.00 -40.40 -13.81
C ASN A 304 -0.76 -40.57 -15.32
N ASP A 305 -0.66 -39.45 -16.08
CA ASP A 305 -0.40 -39.54 -17.51
C ASP A 305 1.07 -39.88 -17.75
N SER A 306 1.33 -41.04 -18.32
CA SER A 306 2.67 -41.54 -18.63
C SER A 306 3.37 -40.75 -19.75
N ILE A 307 2.64 -39.93 -20.48
CA ILE A 307 3.15 -39.16 -21.62
C ILE A 307 3.20 -37.67 -21.23
N LYS A 308 4.39 -37.17 -20.93
CA LYS A 308 4.62 -35.74 -20.76
C LYS A 308 4.50 -35.00 -22.08
N ARG A 309 3.62 -34.03 -22.19
CA ARG A 309 3.49 -33.18 -23.38
C ARG A 309 4.73 -32.35 -23.57
N LYS A 310 5.32 -32.38 -24.76
CA LYS A 310 6.53 -31.59 -25.11
C LYS A 310 6.24 -30.10 -25.21
N ILE A 311 5.03 -29.70 -25.57
CA ILE A 311 4.64 -28.32 -25.80
C ILE A 311 3.31 -28.05 -25.08
N GLU A 312 3.29 -27.06 -24.23
CA GLU A 312 2.08 -26.52 -23.62
C GLU A 312 1.74 -25.19 -24.30
N PRO A 313 0.58 -25.09 -24.99
CA PRO A 313 0.16 -23.88 -25.66
C PRO A 313 -0.25 -22.77 -24.65
N GLY A 314 -0.32 -23.12 -23.36
CA GLY A 314 -0.57 -22.17 -22.30
C GLY A 314 -2.04 -21.81 -22.11
N ASN A 315 -2.25 -20.55 -21.78
CA ASN A 315 -3.58 -20.02 -21.49
C ASN A 315 -3.79 -18.63 -22.10
N ILE A 316 -5.05 -18.30 -22.28
CA ILE A 316 -5.54 -16.98 -22.63
C ILE A 316 -6.29 -16.45 -21.42
N SER A 317 -6.07 -15.20 -21.07
CA SER A 317 -6.85 -14.49 -20.05
C SER A 317 -7.39 -13.18 -20.57
N TYR A 318 -8.54 -12.81 -20.09
CA TYR A 318 -9.16 -11.51 -20.31
C TYR A 318 -9.56 -10.93 -18.98
N SER A 319 -9.22 -9.67 -18.75
CA SER A 319 -9.69 -8.92 -17.58
C SER A 319 -10.38 -7.63 -17.97
N PHE A 320 -11.41 -7.35 -17.22
CA PHE A 320 -12.14 -6.08 -17.27
C PHE A 320 -12.01 -5.42 -15.90
N ARG A 321 -11.70 -4.14 -15.92
CA ARG A 321 -11.59 -3.33 -14.72
C ARG A 321 -12.31 -2.02 -14.95
N TYR A 322 -13.03 -1.62 -13.94
CA TYR A 322 -13.78 -0.38 -13.90
C TYR A 322 -13.61 0.26 -12.53
N ARG A 323 -13.25 1.56 -12.44
CA ARG A 323 -12.95 2.28 -11.19
C ARG A 323 -13.46 3.73 -11.24
N ARG A 324 -13.93 4.29 -10.12
CA ARG A 324 -14.29 5.71 -9.92
C ARG A 324 -13.49 6.31 -8.79
N ASN A 325 -12.96 7.41 -9.02
CA ASN A 325 -12.28 8.21 -8.04
C ASN A 325 -12.92 9.59 -7.97
N ARG A 326 -13.40 9.97 -6.81
CA ARG A 326 -13.88 11.32 -6.52
C ARG A 326 -13.05 11.88 -5.39
N MET A 327 -12.40 13.01 -5.63
CA MET A 327 -11.61 13.76 -4.65
C MET A 327 -12.28 15.10 -4.44
N LEU A 328 -12.61 15.41 -3.19
CA LEU A 328 -13.25 16.65 -2.79
C LEU A 328 -12.40 17.31 -1.72
N TYR A 329 -12.00 18.55 -1.97
CA TYR A 329 -11.47 19.44 -0.95
C TYR A 329 -12.48 20.55 -0.68
N THR A 330 -12.74 20.83 0.59
CA THR A 330 -13.62 21.92 1.02
C THR A 330 -12.93 22.75 2.09
N ASP A 331 -13.07 24.06 2.00
CA ASP A 331 -12.73 24.99 3.07
C ASP A 331 -13.74 26.15 3.05
N ILE A 332 -14.50 26.27 4.13
CA ILE A 332 -15.49 27.31 4.31
C ILE A 332 -14.95 28.52 5.10
N SER A 333 -13.65 28.55 5.37
CA SER A 333 -12.98 29.70 5.97
C SER A 333 -12.78 30.81 4.94
N THR A 334 -13.00 32.04 5.33
CA THR A 334 -12.73 33.23 4.51
C THR A 334 -11.27 33.66 4.55
N ASP A 335 -10.44 33.04 5.41
CA ASP A 335 -9.01 33.38 5.52
C ASP A 335 -8.21 32.72 4.41
N SER A 336 -7.99 33.46 3.32
CA SER A 336 -7.18 33.01 2.19
C SER A 336 -5.66 33.16 2.40
N SER A 337 -5.23 33.68 3.54
CA SER A 337 -3.80 33.97 3.79
C SER A 337 -2.91 32.71 3.87
N TYR A 338 -3.52 31.54 4.10
CA TYR A 338 -2.83 30.26 4.08
C TYR A 338 -2.42 29.81 2.67
N TYR A 339 -3.23 30.16 1.67
CA TYR A 339 -3.02 29.71 0.30
C TYR A 339 -2.05 30.65 -0.42
N PHE A 340 -0.80 30.24 -0.57
CA PHE A 340 0.25 30.99 -1.26
C PHE A 340 -0.11 31.17 -2.73
N ASN A 341 -0.71 32.30 -3.09
CA ASN A 341 -1.18 32.45 -4.43
C ASN A 341 -1.15 33.89 -4.94
N ASN A 342 -0.64 34.06 -6.16
CA ASN A 342 -0.71 35.31 -6.90
C ASN A 342 -1.97 35.42 -7.77
N LEU A 343 -2.86 34.41 -7.71
CA LEU A 343 -4.10 34.38 -8.47
C LEU A 343 -5.29 34.65 -7.53
N SER A 344 -6.24 35.45 -7.99
CA SER A 344 -7.49 35.59 -7.26
C SER A 344 -8.24 34.27 -7.21
N PRO A 345 -8.88 33.92 -6.08
CA PRO A 345 -9.70 32.72 -6.00
C PRO A 345 -10.84 32.77 -7.03
N LEU A 346 -11.27 31.60 -7.51
CA LEU A 346 -12.45 31.49 -8.39
C LEU A 346 -13.74 31.73 -7.61
N ASP A 347 -13.78 31.26 -6.38
CA ASP A 347 -14.81 31.54 -5.39
C ASP A 347 -14.17 32.17 -4.16
N SER A 348 -14.58 33.39 -3.81
CA SER A 348 -14.06 34.15 -2.69
C SER A 348 -14.76 33.86 -1.36
N ILE A 349 -15.83 33.09 -1.37
CA ILE A 349 -16.65 32.78 -0.19
C ILE A 349 -16.23 31.46 0.42
N SER A 350 -16.05 30.43 -0.44
CA SER A 350 -15.74 29.08 -0.01
C SER A 350 -14.96 28.32 -1.09
N THR A 351 -14.17 27.34 -0.66
CA THR A 351 -13.50 26.43 -1.58
C THR A 351 -14.28 25.11 -1.66
N PHE A 352 -14.57 24.68 -2.89
CA PHE A 352 -15.24 23.43 -3.18
C PHE A 352 -14.62 22.77 -4.42
N ASP A 353 -13.47 22.12 -4.24
CA ASP A 353 -12.68 21.53 -5.32
C ASP A 353 -13.03 20.06 -5.49
N SER A 354 -13.92 19.75 -6.45
CA SER A 354 -14.36 18.39 -6.74
C SER A 354 -13.75 17.87 -8.04
N LEU A 355 -12.79 16.96 -7.95
CA LEU A 355 -12.24 16.24 -9.08
C LEU A 355 -12.90 14.86 -9.17
N THR A 356 -13.41 14.50 -10.33
CA THR A 356 -13.96 13.17 -10.60
C THR A 356 -13.24 12.54 -11.79
N GLN A 357 -12.87 11.28 -11.63
CA GLN A 357 -12.22 10.49 -12.66
C GLN A 357 -12.95 9.17 -12.87
N VAL A 358 -13.05 8.74 -14.13
CA VAL A 358 -13.60 7.45 -14.58
C VAL A 358 -12.56 6.76 -15.45
N GLN A 359 -12.30 5.48 -15.17
CA GLN A 359 -11.42 4.63 -15.97
C GLN A 359 -12.07 3.29 -16.26
N ILE A 360 -11.94 2.83 -17.50
CA ILE A 360 -12.38 1.51 -17.97
C ILE A 360 -11.20 0.87 -18.66
N GLU A 361 -10.76 -0.28 -18.18
CA GLU A 361 -9.61 -0.99 -18.72
C GLU A 361 -10.01 -2.40 -19.14
N ASN A 362 -9.61 -2.78 -20.36
CA ASN A 362 -9.79 -4.10 -20.92
C ASN A 362 -8.41 -4.67 -21.25
N THR A 363 -8.05 -5.79 -20.66
CA THR A 363 -6.73 -6.42 -20.87
C THR A 363 -6.90 -7.81 -21.44
N PHE A 364 -6.20 -8.09 -22.52
CA PHE A 364 -6.08 -9.41 -23.11
C PHE A 364 -4.64 -9.90 -22.97
N ARG A 365 -4.45 -11.12 -22.52
CA ARG A 365 -3.13 -11.70 -22.31
C ARG A 365 -3.10 -13.17 -22.71
N TRP A 366 -1.99 -13.56 -23.31
CA TRP A 366 -1.60 -14.95 -23.52
C TRP A 366 -0.33 -15.23 -22.71
N SER A 367 -0.22 -16.45 -22.13
CA SER A 367 1.02 -16.95 -21.56
C SER A 367 1.19 -18.43 -21.84
N ASN A 368 2.45 -18.86 -21.98
CA ASN A 368 2.79 -20.25 -22.26
C ASN A 368 2.72 -21.16 -21.02
N ILE A 369 2.21 -20.64 -19.89
CA ILE A 369 1.99 -21.41 -18.66
C ILE A 369 0.57 -21.99 -18.68
N GLY A 370 0.47 -23.33 -18.60
CA GLY A 370 -0.75 -24.02 -18.25
C GLY A 370 -1.00 -23.99 -16.73
N TYR A 371 -1.93 -24.81 -16.25
CA TYR A 371 -2.11 -25.01 -14.80
C TYR A 371 -1.10 -26.05 -14.31
N HIS A 372 -0.03 -25.62 -13.67
CA HIS A 372 0.97 -26.50 -13.08
C HIS A 372 0.89 -26.48 -11.55
N GLU A 373 1.10 -27.65 -10.94
CA GLU A 373 1.25 -27.76 -9.50
C GLU A 373 2.60 -27.23 -9.01
N ASN A 374 3.64 -27.20 -9.88
CA ASN A 374 4.97 -26.69 -9.60
C ASN A 374 5.53 -25.85 -10.76
N PRO A 375 5.21 -24.55 -10.84
CA PRO A 375 5.76 -23.67 -11.87
C PRO A 375 7.28 -23.47 -11.79
N LYS A 376 7.91 -23.81 -10.67
CA LYS A 376 9.38 -23.76 -10.48
C LYS A 376 10.16 -24.70 -11.43
N ASP A 377 9.52 -25.76 -11.91
CA ASP A 377 10.15 -26.73 -12.81
C ASP A 377 10.17 -26.29 -14.28
N LYS A 378 9.51 -25.16 -14.60
CA LYS A 378 9.44 -24.67 -15.98
C LYS A 378 10.69 -23.83 -16.32
N ILE A 379 11.47 -24.30 -17.29
CA ILE A 379 12.72 -23.64 -17.74
C ILE A 379 12.43 -22.29 -18.38
N PHE A 380 11.34 -22.20 -19.15
CA PHE A 380 11.01 -21.00 -19.93
C PHE A 380 9.57 -20.59 -19.72
N TYR A 381 9.37 -19.33 -19.35
CA TYR A 381 8.08 -18.68 -19.24
C TYR A 381 8.03 -17.44 -20.13
N MET A 382 6.92 -17.25 -20.82
CA MET A 382 6.67 -16.08 -21.67
C MET A 382 5.20 -15.68 -21.62
N PHE A 383 4.96 -14.39 -21.66
CA PHE A 383 3.64 -13.82 -21.83
C PHE A 383 3.66 -12.60 -22.77
N LEU A 384 2.54 -12.38 -23.44
CA LEU A 384 2.27 -11.23 -24.27
C LEU A 384 0.84 -10.74 -24.02
N GLY A 385 0.61 -9.45 -24.12
CA GLY A 385 -0.72 -8.90 -23.93
C GLY A 385 -0.87 -7.47 -24.44
N ALA A 386 -2.11 -7.04 -24.43
CA ALA A 386 -2.49 -5.67 -24.73
C ALA A 386 -3.59 -5.22 -23.78
N SER A 387 -3.54 -3.97 -23.37
CA SER A 387 -4.53 -3.33 -22.51
C SER A 387 -5.03 -2.05 -23.16
N HIS A 388 -6.34 -1.91 -23.25
CA HIS A 388 -6.99 -0.66 -23.65
C HIS A 388 -7.56 0.02 -22.41
N ASN A 389 -7.17 1.26 -22.18
CA ASN A 389 -7.60 2.07 -21.05
C ASN A 389 -8.30 3.35 -21.55
N TYR A 390 -9.55 3.52 -21.17
CA TYR A 390 -10.35 4.71 -21.45
C TYR A 390 -10.59 5.48 -20.15
N ILE A 391 -10.14 6.73 -20.11
CA ILE A 391 -10.17 7.60 -18.94
C ILE A 391 -11.05 8.81 -19.25
N THR A 392 -11.97 9.13 -18.34
CA THR A 392 -12.69 10.42 -18.36
C THR A 392 -12.42 11.15 -17.06
N GLN A 393 -12.23 12.46 -17.14
CA GLN A 393 -11.92 13.28 -16.01
C GLN A 393 -12.65 14.62 -16.07
N GLN A 394 -13.09 15.08 -14.90
CA GLN A 394 -13.71 16.39 -14.72
C GLN A 394 -12.99 17.11 -13.58
N MET A 395 -12.51 18.31 -13.88
CA MET A 395 -11.82 19.17 -12.93
C MET A 395 -12.82 20.00 -12.12
N PRO A 396 -12.42 20.51 -10.94
CA PRO A 396 -13.15 21.56 -10.25
C PRO A 396 -13.39 22.78 -11.17
N TYR A 397 -14.54 23.39 -11.06
CA TYR A 397 -14.94 24.59 -11.84
C TYR A 397 -14.91 24.42 -13.36
N ASP A 398 -14.72 23.21 -13.87
CA ASP A 398 -14.78 22.91 -15.29
C ASP A 398 -16.09 22.18 -15.62
N SER A 399 -16.85 22.71 -16.57
CA SER A 399 -18.07 22.09 -17.07
C SER A 399 -17.80 20.98 -18.08
N VAL A 400 -16.58 20.93 -18.66
CA VAL A 400 -16.23 19.99 -19.73
C VAL A 400 -15.45 18.82 -19.14
N LYS A 401 -15.83 17.61 -19.54
CA LYS A 401 -15.07 16.38 -19.25
C LYS A 401 -13.99 16.18 -20.30
N THR A 402 -12.76 15.99 -19.85
CA THR A 402 -11.65 15.57 -20.72
C THR A 402 -11.62 14.05 -20.78
N SER A 403 -11.38 13.48 -21.94
CA SER A 403 -11.27 12.02 -22.14
C SER A 403 -9.95 11.67 -22.82
N TYR A 404 -9.38 10.55 -22.40
CA TYR A 404 -8.16 9.99 -22.97
C TYR A 404 -8.37 8.52 -23.31
N SER A 405 -7.80 8.07 -24.40
CA SER A 405 -7.79 6.66 -24.82
C SER A 405 -6.36 6.22 -25.08
N GLN A 406 -5.95 5.14 -24.46
CA GLN A 406 -4.61 4.60 -24.65
C GLN A 406 -4.63 3.09 -24.78
N LEU A 407 -3.75 2.57 -25.63
CA LEU A 407 -3.48 1.16 -25.81
C LEU A 407 -2.07 0.88 -25.31
N THR A 408 -1.90 -0.11 -24.44
CA THR A 408 -0.59 -0.53 -23.99
C THR A 408 -0.30 -1.94 -24.46
N ALA A 409 0.76 -2.13 -25.23
CA ALA A 409 1.31 -3.45 -25.51
C ALA A 409 2.33 -3.82 -24.44
N PHE A 410 2.31 -5.05 -23.97
CA PHE A 410 3.23 -5.53 -22.95
C PHE A 410 3.60 -7.00 -23.12
N GLY A 411 4.76 -7.36 -22.61
CA GLY A 411 5.22 -8.73 -22.63
C GLY A 411 6.40 -8.97 -21.71
N GLY A 412 6.71 -10.23 -21.51
CA GLY A 412 7.86 -10.60 -20.69
C GLY A 412 8.27 -12.04 -20.90
N VAL A 413 9.51 -12.32 -20.49
CA VAL A 413 10.13 -13.62 -20.54
C VAL A 413 10.83 -13.91 -19.22
N ALA A 414 10.87 -15.17 -18.83
CA ALA A 414 11.69 -15.63 -17.72
C ALA A 414 12.33 -16.98 -18.06
N PHE A 415 13.60 -17.12 -17.68
CA PHE A 415 14.40 -18.31 -17.84
C PHE A 415 14.87 -18.80 -16.47
N ASN A 416 14.62 -20.06 -16.20
CA ASN A 416 15.08 -20.77 -15.00
C ASN A 416 16.13 -21.81 -15.42
N PHE A 417 17.40 -21.51 -15.27
CA PHE A 417 18.48 -22.42 -15.56
C PHE A 417 18.86 -23.23 -14.31
N GLY A 418 18.27 -24.42 -14.22
CA GLY A 418 18.36 -25.23 -13.02
C GLY A 418 17.71 -24.52 -11.82
N ARG A 419 18.19 -24.83 -10.61
CA ARG A 419 17.72 -24.22 -9.36
C ARG A 419 18.52 -23.02 -8.90
N SER A 420 19.52 -22.61 -9.67
CA SER A 420 20.51 -21.63 -9.20
C SER A 420 20.43 -20.29 -9.92
N PHE A 421 19.92 -20.23 -11.13
CA PHE A 421 19.95 -19.03 -11.95
C PHE A 421 18.56 -18.74 -12.53
N HIS A 422 18.04 -17.55 -12.23
CA HIS A 422 16.74 -17.08 -12.74
C HIS A 422 16.94 -15.70 -13.38
N LEU A 423 16.64 -15.60 -14.67
CA LEU A 423 16.66 -14.37 -15.43
C LEU A 423 15.25 -14.04 -15.89
N SER A 424 14.80 -12.83 -15.68
CA SER A 424 13.50 -12.37 -16.18
C SER A 424 13.58 -10.96 -16.73
N GLY A 425 12.80 -10.69 -17.77
CA GLY A 425 12.65 -9.37 -18.37
C GLY A 425 11.23 -9.14 -18.79
N ASN A 426 10.76 -7.90 -18.63
CA ASN A 426 9.47 -7.44 -19.12
C ASN A 426 9.58 -6.04 -19.68
N ALA A 427 8.70 -5.75 -20.64
CA ALA A 427 8.60 -4.45 -21.27
C ALA A 427 7.15 -4.10 -21.52
N ASN A 428 6.86 -2.81 -21.55
CA ASN A 428 5.61 -2.26 -22.03
C ASN A 428 5.84 -1.00 -22.86
N TYR A 429 4.87 -0.69 -23.72
CA TYR A 429 4.85 0.51 -24.53
C TYR A 429 3.43 1.02 -24.68
N VAL A 430 3.24 2.31 -24.51
CA VAL A 430 1.93 2.98 -24.54
C VAL A 430 1.73 3.75 -25.83
N PHE A 431 0.61 3.51 -26.49
CA PHE A 431 0.13 4.22 -27.66
C PHE A 431 -1.10 5.07 -27.29
N GLY A 432 -1.21 6.23 -27.85
CA GLY A 432 -2.41 7.10 -27.82
C GLY A 432 -2.39 8.19 -26.76
N ASP A 433 -3.02 9.28 -27.09
CA ASP A 433 -3.33 10.49 -26.33
C ASP A 433 -2.19 11.03 -25.42
N TYR A 434 -2.53 11.32 -24.17
CA TYR A 434 -1.67 12.01 -23.22
C TYR A 434 -0.33 11.29 -22.95
N ASN A 435 -0.33 9.96 -22.97
CA ASN A 435 0.83 9.14 -22.58
C ASN A 435 1.50 8.45 -23.79
N GLN A 436 1.27 8.95 -25.00
CA GLN A 436 1.93 8.44 -26.20
C GLN A 436 3.44 8.30 -25.98
N ASP A 437 4.04 7.17 -26.36
CA ASP A 437 5.47 6.86 -26.24
C ASP A 437 6.00 6.74 -24.78
N ASP A 438 5.14 6.47 -23.81
CA ASP A 438 5.59 5.99 -22.51
C ASP A 438 6.01 4.52 -22.65
N TYR A 439 7.14 4.15 -22.05
CA TYR A 439 7.59 2.76 -22.05
C TYR A 439 8.44 2.44 -20.81
N SER A 440 8.47 1.19 -20.45
CA SER A 440 9.40 0.69 -19.44
C SER A 440 9.97 -0.67 -19.82
N VAL A 441 11.19 -0.92 -19.36
CA VAL A 441 11.89 -2.20 -19.47
C VAL A 441 12.50 -2.52 -18.12
N THR A 442 12.17 -3.70 -17.59
CA THR A 442 12.75 -4.22 -16.32
C THR A 442 13.44 -5.54 -16.59
N VAL A 443 14.66 -5.69 -16.10
CA VAL A 443 15.42 -6.95 -16.13
C VAL A 443 15.83 -7.31 -14.72
N LEU A 444 15.57 -8.54 -14.32
CA LEU A 444 15.92 -9.07 -13.00
C LEU A 444 16.71 -10.36 -13.16
N LEU A 445 17.81 -10.43 -12.45
CA LEU A 445 18.66 -11.61 -12.33
C LEU A 445 18.70 -12.04 -10.86
N LYS A 446 18.38 -13.30 -10.58
CA LYS A 446 18.54 -13.92 -9.27
C LYS A 446 19.51 -15.09 -9.40
N GLN A 447 20.60 -15.02 -8.65
CA GLN A 447 21.66 -16.03 -8.63
C GLN A 447 21.82 -16.59 -7.21
N TYR A 448 21.47 -17.86 -7.01
CA TYR A 448 21.72 -18.55 -5.75
C TYR A 448 23.20 -18.93 -5.62
N LEU A 449 23.73 -18.78 -4.41
CA LEU A 449 25.02 -19.29 -4.03
C LEU A 449 24.85 -20.72 -3.49
N GLY A 450 25.27 -21.70 -4.27
CA GLY A 450 24.99 -23.11 -4.05
C GLY A 450 23.70 -23.56 -4.74
N THR A 451 23.05 -24.59 -4.20
CA THR A 451 21.72 -25.03 -4.65
C THR A 451 20.63 -24.41 -3.78
N GLU A 452 19.39 -24.35 -4.28
CA GLU A 452 18.25 -23.88 -3.50
C GLU A 452 18.10 -24.64 -2.17
N ASP A 453 18.47 -25.92 -2.16
CA ASP A 453 18.42 -26.82 -0.99
C ASP A 453 19.57 -26.56 0.01
N ARG A 454 20.71 -26.00 -0.45
CA ARG A 454 21.87 -25.61 0.37
C ARG A 454 22.04 -24.10 0.33
N ASN A 455 21.02 -23.39 0.79
CA ASN A 455 20.95 -21.93 0.71
C ASN A 455 22.07 -21.25 1.55
N ILE A 456 23.14 -20.85 0.88
CA ILE A 456 24.17 -19.95 1.42
C ILE A 456 23.86 -18.48 1.08
N GLY A 457 22.69 -18.20 0.54
CA GLY A 457 22.25 -16.89 0.10
C GLY A 457 22.11 -16.79 -1.42
N TYR A 458 21.63 -15.64 -1.84
CA TYR A 458 21.50 -15.34 -3.26
C TYR A 458 21.69 -13.85 -3.53
N PHE A 459 22.19 -13.54 -4.72
CA PHE A 459 22.24 -12.19 -5.25
C PHE A 459 20.99 -11.92 -6.11
N ASN A 460 20.45 -10.71 -5.98
CA ASN A 460 19.54 -10.12 -6.95
C ASN A 460 20.21 -8.93 -7.61
N PHE A 461 20.10 -8.85 -8.93
CA PHE A 461 20.48 -7.69 -9.72
C PHE A 461 19.27 -7.24 -10.51
N GLY A 462 18.98 -5.95 -10.50
CA GLY A 462 17.87 -5.34 -11.21
C GLY A 462 18.32 -4.18 -12.07
N LEU A 463 17.72 -4.06 -13.25
CA LEU A 463 17.82 -2.93 -14.14
C LEU A 463 16.42 -2.51 -14.51
N ASP A 464 16.03 -1.27 -14.16
CA ASP A 464 14.77 -0.67 -14.57
C ASP A 464 15.05 0.57 -15.41
N PHE A 465 14.49 0.60 -16.61
CA PHE A 465 14.49 1.77 -17.46
C PHE A 465 13.07 2.19 -17.76
N THR A 466 12.72 3.43 -17.43
CA THR A 466 11.37 3.96 -17.64
C THR A 466 11.42 5.34 -18.26
N ASN A 467 10.68 5.53 -19.34
CA ASN A 467 10.38 6.81 -19.94
C ASN A 467 8.88 7.05 -19.83
N LYS A 468 8.48 8.06 -19.08
CA LYS A 468 7.07 8.30 -18.78
C LYS A 468 6.71 9.78 -18.84
N THR A 469 5.47 10.06 -19.20
CA THR A 469 4.86 11.37 -19.04
C THR A 469 4.73 11.71 -17.55
N PRO A 470 5.04 12.94 -17.10
CA PRO A 470 4.77 13.37 -15.74
C PRO A 470 3.31 13.12 -15.34
N GLU A 471 3.10 12.95 -14.05
CA GLU A 471 1.78 12.77 -13.47
C GLU A 471 0.85 13.91 -13.92
N TRP A 472 -0.41 13.57 -14.17
CA TRP A 472 -1.36 14.49 -14.77
C TRP A 472 -1.52 15.79 -13.97
N TYR A 473 -1.46 15.74 -12.64
CA TYR A 473 -1.53 16.89 -11.75
C TYR A 473 -0.47 17.96 -12.04
N TYR A 474 0.74 17.58 -12.48
CA TYR A 474 1.80 18.54 -12.77
C TYR A 474 1.61 19.24 -14.11
N ASN A 475 0.93 18.60 -15.06
CA ASN A 475 0.68 19.19 -16.37
C ASN A 475 -0.60 20.02 -16.40
N ASN A 476 -1.69 19.50 -15.82
CA ASN A 476 -2.99 20.13 -15.90
C ASN A 476 -3.67 20.09 -14.53
N TYR A 477 -3.92 21.24 -13.97
CA TYR A 477 -4.65 21.32 -12.73
C TYR A 477 -5.44 22.63 -12.64
N GLN A 478 -6.66 22.55 -12.10
CA GLN A 478 -7.49 23.68 -11.77
C GLN A 478 -8.20 23.42 -10.46
N SER A 479 -8.09 24.39 -9.53
CA SER A 479 -8.83 24.43 -8.29
C SER A 479 -9.16 25.89 -7.94
N ASN A 480 -9.66 26.13 -6.76
CA ASN A 480 -9.99 27.51 -6.36
C ASN A 480 -8.77 28.41 -6.35
N TYR A 481 -7.66 27.95 -5.77
CA TYR A 481 -6.45 28.76 -5.59
C TYR A 481 -5.30 28.42 -6.54
N TYR A 482 -5.28 27.21 -7.13
CA TYR A 482 -4.17 26.73 -7.94
C TYR A 482 -4.60 26.37 -9.34
N ARG A 483 -3.93 26.97 -10.35
CA ARG A 483 -4.24 26.73 -11.77
C ARG A 483 -2.96 26.72 -12.57
N TRP A 484 -2.79 25.69 -13.40
CA TRP A 484 -1.73 25.62 -14.38
C TRP A 484 -2.09 24.68 -15.54
N SER A 485 -1.48 24.97 -16.67
CA SER A 485 -1.48 24.10 -17.86
C SER A 485 -0.06 24.13 -18.42
N ASN A 486 0.67 23.05 -18.22
CA ASN A 486 2.07 22.91 -18.57
C ASN A 486 2.21 21.89 -19.71
N ASN A 487 3.34 21.93 -20.40
CA ASN A 487 3.78 20.89 -21.34
C ASN A 487 5.15 20.40 -20.90
N LEU A 488 5.17 19.62 -19.82
CA LEU A 488 6.39 19.12 -19.23
C LEU A 488 6.99 17.98 -20.05
N LYS A 489 8.32 17.92 -20.11
CA LYS A 489 9.07 16.86 -20.80
C LYS A 489 8.88 15.53 -20.09
N LYS A 490 9.02 14.42 -20.83
CA LYS A 490 8.98 13.08 -20.24
C LYS A 490 10.11 12.88 -19.25
N GLN A 491 9.78 12.26 -18.12
CA GLN A 491 10.73 11.84 -17.12
C GLN A 491 11.38 10.53 -17.53
N LYS A 492 12.72 10.43 -17.38
CA LYS A 492 13.43 9.18 -17.63
C LYS A 492 14.09 8.72 -16.35
N TYR A 493 13.92 7.46 -16.04
CA TYR A 493 14.51 6.79 -14.89
C TYR A 493 15.36 5.63 -15.38
N LEU A 494 16.61 5.56 -14.92
CA LEU A 494 17.45 4.38 -15.00
C LEU A 494 17.81 3.99 -13.56
N ILE A 495 17.42 2.79 -13.15
CA ILE A 495 17.69 2.28 -11.81
C ILE A 495 18.48 1.00 -11.94
N ILE A 496 19.66 0.98 -11.34
CA ILE A 496 20.49 -0.20 -11.21
C ILE A 496 20.47 -0.63 -9.74
N SER A 497 20.10 -1.85 -9.47
CA SER A 497 20.01 -2.38 -8.12
C SER A 497 20.78 -3.68 -7.95
N GLY A 498 21.40 -3.85 -6.77
CA GLY A 498 22.07 -5.08 -6.39
C GLY A 498 21.80 -5.38 -4.92
N SER A 499 21.47 -6.62 -4.59
CA SER A 499 21.32 -7.04 -3.19
C SER A 499 21.80 -8.46 -2.97
N TYR A 500 22.33 -8.70 -1.78
CA TYR A 500 22.61 -10.02 -1.24
C TYR A 500 21.61 -10.36 -0.16
N ASN A 501 21.07 -11.57 -0.24
CA ASN A 501 20.03 -12.05 0.64
C ASN A 501 20.46 -13.37 1.26
N TYR A 502 20.43 -13.45 2.59
CA TYR A 502 20.76 -14.67 3.32
C TYR A 502 19.78 -14.85 4.49
N LYS A 503 19.04 -15.95 4.48
CA LYS A 503 17.97 -16.21 5.45
C LYS A 503 16.99 -15.02 5.50
N GLN A 504 16.89 -14.36 6.65
CA GLN A 504 16.03 -13.21 6.89
C GLN A 504 16.75 -11.87 6.79
N LEU A 505 18.00 -11.85 6.27
CA LEU A 505 18.80 -10.65 6.09
C LEU A 505 18.90 -10.30 4.61
N SER A 506 18.77 -9.03 4.30
CA SER A 506 18.95 -8.44 2.99
C SER A 506 19.80 -7.19 3.11
N SER A 507 20.80 -7.06 2.27
CA SER A 507 21.60 -5.83 2.14
C SER A 507 21.88 -5.54 0.68
N GLY A 508 21.94 -4.27 0.32
CA GLY A 508 22.15 -3.93 -1.07
C GLY A 508 22.26 -2.43 -1.31
N ALA A 509 22.35 -2.09 -2.59
CA ALA A 509 22.41 -0.73 -3.07
C ALA A 509 21.53 -0.54 -4.31
N LYS A 510 21.04 0.69 -4.48
CA LYS A 510 20.35 1.14 -5.69
C LYS A 510 20.98 2.45 -6.15
N PHE A 511 21.27 2.52 -7.43
CA PHE A 511 21.72 3.72 -8.09
C PHE A 511 20.65 4.19 -9.07
N PHE A 512 20.31 5.48 -9.00
CA PHE A 512 19.28 6.09 -9.83
C PHE A 512 19.93 7.16 -10.70
N THR A 513 19.50 7.21 -11.96
CA THR A 513 19.69 8.38 -12.83
C THR A 513 18.30 8.85 -13.24
N ILE A 514 18.02 10.14 -13.05
CA ILE A 514 16.71 10.73 -13.26
C ILE A 514 16.86 11.95 -14.17
N GLU A 515 16.23 11.95 -15.33
CA GLU A 515 16.14 13.13 -16.21
C GLU A 515 14.75 13.74 -16.11
N ASN A 516 14.68 15.06 -16.17
CA ASN A 516 13.42 15.82 -16.13
C ASN A 516 12.59 15.55 -14.86
N TYR A 517 13.25 15.48 -13.70
CA TYR A 517 12.56 15.29 -12.43
C TYR A 517 11.54 16.40 -12.19
N THR A 518 10.30 16.04 -11.92
CA THR A 518 9.18 16.97 -11.75
C THR A 518 8.82 17.09 -10.28
N TYR A 519 8.63 18.32 -9.79
CA TYR A 519 8.32 18.62 -8.40
C TYR A 519 7.49 19.89 -8.27
N LEU A 520 6.90 20.14 -7.09
CA LEU A 520 6.33 21.44 -6.73
C LEU A 520 7.39 22.29 -6.02
N ASN A 521 7.65 23.47 -6.52
CA ASN A 521 8.58 24.41 -5.90
C ASN A 521 8.00 25.08 -4.64
N ASP A 522 8.75 25.97 -4.00
CA ASP A 522 8.36 26.72 -2.81
C ASP A 522 7.13 27.63 -2.99
N SER A 523 6.82 27.98 -4.22
CA SER A 523 5.63 28.74 -4.61
C SER A 523 4.47 27.84 -5.05
N ILE A 524 4.59 26.53 -4.78
CA ILE A 524 3.58 25.49 -5.09
C ILE A 524 3.23 25.46 -6.59
N ARG A 525 4.26 25.55 -7.43
CA ARG A 525 4.12 25.44 -8.89
C ARG A 525 4.93 24.29 -9.42
N PRO A 526 4.41 23.54 -10.40
CA PRO A 526 5.16 22.47 -11.05
C PRO A 526 6.39 23.01 -11.79
N MET A 527 7.52 22.39 -11.50
CA MET A 527 8.82 22.66 -12.11
C MET A 527 9.51 21.38 -12.54
N GLN A 528 10.44 21.47 -13.48
CA GLN A 528 11.29 20.35 -13.90
C GLN A 528 12.77 20.71 -13.82
N ILE A 529 13.59 19.73 -13.39
CA ILE A 529 15.05 19.81 -13.53
C ILE A 529 15.42 19.19 -14.87
N GLU A 530 15.96 19.99 -15.80
CA GLU A 530 16.31 19.49 -17.13
C GLU A 530 17.58 18.63 -17.17
N LYS A 531 18.47 18.78 -16.16
CA LYS A 531 19.70 17.99 -16.04
C LYS A 531 19.43 16.61 -15.50
N ALA A 532 20.28 15.66 -15.91
CA ALA A 532 20.28 14.34 -15.31
C ALA A 532 20.79 14.41 -13.86
N GLU A 533 20.01 13.89 -12.94
CA GLU A 533 20.30 13.84 -11.52
C GLU A 533 20.62 12.42 -11.08
N THR A 534 21.54 12.27 -10.14
CA THR A 534 21.92 10.97 -9.64
C THR A 534 21.59 10.82 -8.17
N MET A 535 21.28 9.59 -7.77
CA MET A 535 21.05 9.26 -6.38
C MET A 535 21.58 7.86 -6.08
N LEU A 536 22.15 7.70 -4.88
CA LEU A 536 22.58 6.43 -4.32
C LEU A 536 21.79 6.12 -3.06
N GLN A 537 21.31 4.90 -2.96
CA GLN A 537 20.64 4.36 -1.79
C GLN A 537 21.32 3.06 -1.38
N ILE A 538 21.74 2.94 -0.12
CA ILE A 538 22.33 1.72 0.46
C ILE A 538 21.42 1.29 1.60
N PHE A 539 21.10 0.01 1.67
CA PHE A 539 20.21 -0.51 2.71
C PHE A 539 20.70 -1.81 3.31
N ALA A 540 20.32 -2.03 4.56
CA ALA A 540 20.40 -3.29 5.25
C ALA A 540 19.11 -3.49 6.07
N GLU A 541 18.47 -4.65 5.91
CA GLU A 541 17.23 -4.95 6.60
C GLU A 541 17.11 -6.44 6.94
N GLY A 542 16.37 -6.75 7.99
CA GLY A 542 16.00 -8.11 8.32
C GLY A 542 15.97 -8.40 9.81
N THR A 543 15.86 -9.68 10.11
CA THR A 543 15.75 -10.20 11.47
C THR A 543 16.94 -11.07 11.82
N ILE A 544 17.56 -10.78 12.97
CA ILE A 544 18.66 -11.55 13.55
C ILE A 544 18.12 -12.26 14.80
N PRO A 545 17.80 -13.56 14.73
CA PRO A 545 17.38 -14.31 15.90
C PRO A 545 18.59 -14.64 16.80
N LEU A 546 18.48 -14.36 18.09
CA LEU A 546 19.49 -14.58 19.14
C LEU A 546 18.88 -15.42 20.27
N ASN A 547 18.52 -16.67 20.01
CA ASN A 547 17.81 -17.56 20.92
C ASN A 547 16.45 -16.97 21.34
N LYS A 548 16.30 -16.55 22.62
CA LYS A 548 15.07 -15.89 23.10
C LYS A 548 15.00 -14.41 22.78
N PHE A 549 16.11 -13.80 22.41
CA PHE A 549 16.16 -12.42 21.94
C PHE A 549 16.16 -12.37 20.42
N GLY A 550 15.86 -11.23 19.87
CA GLY A 550 16.02 -10.98 18.44
C GLY A 550 16.08 -9.49 18.16
N ILE A 551 16.65 -9.18 17.02
CA ILE A 551 16.76 -7.82 16.51
C ILE A 551 16.12 -7.81 15.13
N ASN A 552 15.11 -6.95 14.94
CA ASN A 552 14.57 -6.66 13.62
C ASN A 552 14.96 -5.23 13.26
N THR A 553 15.61 -5.03 12.15
CA THR A 553 16.15 -3.73 11.77
C THR A 553 15.97 -3.46 10.30
N LYS A 554 15.87 -2.17 9.97
CA LYS A 554 16.01 -1.63 8.62
C LYS A 554 16.75 -0.32 8.73
N VAL A 555 17.85 -0.19 7.99
CA VAL A 555 18.65 1.02 7.90
C VAL A 555 18.84 1.35 6.44
N VAL A 556 18.65 2.62 6.09
CA VAL A 556 18.81 3.13 4.73
C VAL A 556 19.64 4.40 4.78
N TYR A 557 20.73 4.42 4.03
CA TYR A 557 21.52 5.60 3.72
C TYR A 557 21.20 6.07 2.31
N GLN A 558 20.97 7.37 2.12
CA GLN A 558 20.59 7.96 0.85
C GLN A 558 21.36 9.26 0.59
N THR A 559 21.76 9.47 -0.65
CA THR A 559 22.37 10.73 -1.09
C THR A 559 21.96 11.05 -2.52
N THR A 560 21.88 12.34 -2.86
CA THR A 560 21.49 12.84 -4.18
C THR A 560 22.39 13.98 -4.62
N SER A 561 22.52 14.17 -5.93
CA SER A 561 23.19 15.35 -6.52
C SER A 561 22.41 16.66 -6.33
N GLN A 562 21.11 16.59 -6.00
CA GLN A 562 20.22 17.77 -5.82
C GLN A 562 19.47 17.73 -4.47
N PRO A 563 20.16 17.87 -3.34
CA PRO A 563 19.53 17.77 -2.02
C PRO A 563 18.53 18.91 -1.72
N ASN A 564 18.57 19.98 -2.49
CA ASN A 564 17.62 21.11 -2.33
C ASN A 564 16.26 20.85 -3.00
N ILE A 565 16.16 19.85 -3.86
CA ILE A 565 14.93 19.55 -4.62
C ILE A 565 14.44 18.14 -4.36
N ILE A 566 15.32 17.13 -4.42
CA ILE A 566 14.99 15.74 -4.10
C ILE A 566 15.31 15.52 -2.62
N ARG A 567 14.29 15.61 -1.77
CA ARG A 567 14.43 15.72 -0.32
C ARG A 567 14.08 14.45 0.42
N PHE A 568 15.02 14.01 1.19
CA PHE A 568 14.90 12.90 2.13
C PHE A 568 16.01 12.98 3.18
N PRO A 569 15.84 12.34 4.35
CA PRO A 569 16.93 12.26 5.32
C PRO A 569 18.05 11.38 4.77
N SER A 570 19.30 11.78 4.97
CA SER A 570 20.46 11.01 4.51
C SER A 570 20.58 9.64 5.21
N LEU A 571 20.14 9.54 6.45
CA LEU A 571 20.06 8.30 7.21
C LEU A 571 18.67 8.12 7.80
N SER A 572 18.09 6.95 7.58
CA SER A 572 16.81 6.55 8.19
C SER A 572 16.90 5.12 8.67
N GLY A 573 16.27 4.82 9.79
CA GLY A 573 16.27 3.45 10.27
C GLY A 573 15.20 3.16 11.32
N THR A 574 14.90 1.89 11.42
CA THR A 574 14.10 1.30 12.50
C THR A 574 14.87 0.16 13.12
N ILE A 575 14.83 0.04 14.42
CA ILE A 575 15.37 -1.08 15.17
C ILE A 575 14.33 -1.54 16.18
N ASP A 576 14.11 -2.84 16.26
CA ASP A 576 13.21 -3.50 17.19
C ASP A 576 13.98 -4.61 17.91
N ILE A 577 14.28 -4.40 19.17
CA ILE A 577 14.97 -5.37 20.03
C ILE A 577 13.92 -6.01 20.92
N TYR A 578 13.78 -7.33 20.80
CA TYR A 578 12.74 -8.05 21.52
C TYR A 578 13.24 -9.29 22.24
N PHE A 579 12.53 -9.63 23.30
CA PHE A 579 12.60 -10.91 24.00
C PHE A 579 11.34 -11.71 23.70
N ARG A 580 11.48 -12.98 23.34
CA ARG A 580 10.38 -13.91 23.05
C ARG A 580 10.58 -15.22 23.80
N SER A 581 9.55 -15.65 24.54
CA SER A 581 9.61 -16.92 25.26
C SER A 581 8.22 -17.53 25.43
N PRO A 582 8.09 -18.84 25.33
CA PRO A 582 6.89 -19.52 25.80
C PRO A 582 6.79 -19.38 27.33
N ILE A 583 5.57 -19.14 27.81
CA ILE A 583 5.22 -19.01 29.22
C ILE A 583 4.06 -19.98 29.58
N PHE A 584 3.75 -20.11 30.84
CA PHE A 584 2.65 -20.97 31.36
C PHE A 584 2.72 -22.40 30.77
N LYS A 585 3.86 -23.10 30.93
CA LYS A 585 4.09 -24.45 30.38
C LYS A 585 3.82 -24.54 28.86
N LYS A 586 4.20 -23.50 28.10
CA LYS A 586 3.98 -23.35 26.65
C LYS A 586 2.52 -23.07 26.22
N ALA A 587 1.62 -22.76 27.15
CA ALA A 587 0.24 -22.41 26.82
C ALA A 587 0.12 -21.03 26.16
N ALA A 588 1.11 -20.17 26.35
CA ALA A 588 1.18 -18.86 25.71
C ALA A 588 2.60 -18.52 25.27
N ILE A 589 2.72 -17.62 24.28
CA ILE A 589 3.99 -17.04 23.85
C ILE A 589 3.96 -15.56 24.19
N LEU A 590 4.92 -15.12 24.98
CA LEU A 590 5.15 -13.72 25.30
C LEU A 590 6.26 -13.17 24.42
N GLN A 591 6.02 -12.01 23.82
CA GLN A 591 7.06 -11.19 23.19
C GLN A 591 6.98 -9.78 23.75
N THR A 592 8.09 -9.24 24.17
CA THR A 592 8.19 -7.84 24.65
C THR A 592 9.44 -7.21 24.08
N GLY A 593 9.41 -5.91 23.80
CA GLY A 593 10.54 -5.25 23.18
C GLY A 593 10.42 -3.73 23.12
N PHE A 594 11.49 -3.15 22.61
CA PHE A 594 11.60 -1.73 22.34
C PHE A 594 11.82 -1.54 20.83
N GLN A 595 11.03 -0.65 20.26
CA GLN A 595 11.16 -0.26 18.87
C GLN A 595 11.56 1.21 18.81
N VAL A 596 12.56 1.54 17.99
CA VAL A 596 13.00 2.91 17.76
C VAL A 596 12.99 3.19 16.26
N MET A 597 12.43 4.31 15.87
CA MET A 597 12.54 4.90 14.55
C MET A 597 13.36 6.18 14.64
N TYR A 598 14.33 6.33 13.75
CA TYR A 598 15.18 7.51 13.66
C TYR A 598 15.40 7.93 12.22
N PHE A 599 15.48 9.21 11.97
CA PHE A 599 15.96 9.79 10.71
C PHE A 599 16.76 11.07 10.97
N SER A 600 17.80 11.27 10.17
CA SER A 600 18.67 12.43 10.25
C SER A 600 17.93 13.70 9.87
N GLU A 601 18.42 14.83 10.35
CA GLU A 601 17.86 16.14 10.03
C GLU A 601 17.94 16.45 8.53
N TYR A 602 16.86 17.01 7.98
CA TYR A 602 16.78 17.44 6.59
C TYR A 602 15.69 18.50 6.40
N TYR A 603 15.76 19.26 5.30
CA TYR A 603 14.65 20.10 4.87
C TYR A 603 13.55 19.20 4.29
N ALA A 604 12.51 18.97 5.04
CA ALA A 604 11.41 18.15 4.59
C ALA A 604 10.43 18.93 3.71
N ASP A 605 9.81 18.26 2.77
CA ASP A 605 8.73 18.85 1.99
C ASP A 605 7.53 19.18 2.88
N ALA A 606 6.91 20.35 2.65
CA ALA A 606 5.70 20.76 3.34
C ALA A 606 4.46 20.25 2.60
N TYR A 607 3.38 20.04 3.32
CA TYR A 607 2.13 19.52 2.78
C TYR A 607 1.15 20.63 2.42
N MET A 608 0.56 20.56 1.21
CA MET A 608 -0.54 21.42 0.77
C MET A 608 -1.84 20.63 0.71
N PRO A 609 -2.78 20.83 1.63
CA PRO A 609 -4.02 20.06 1.73
C PRO A 609 -4.91 20.12 0.49
N GLU A 610 -5.09 21.27 -0.13
CA GLU A 610 -5.92 21.45 -1.32
C GLU A 610 -5.44 20.57 -2.49
N LEU A 611 -4.11 20.52 -2.68
CA LEU A 611 -3.50 19.72 -3.73
C LEU A 611 -3.35 18.24 -3.34
N ARG A 612 -3.35 17.92 -2.04
CA ARG A 612 -2.98 16.57 -1.54
C ARG A 612 -1.59 16.16 -2.00
N LEU A 613 -0.66 17.13 -2.03
CA LEU A 613 0.72 16.94 -2.46
C LEU A 613 1.68 17.61 -1.46
N PHE A 614 2.91 17.11 -1.46
CA PHE A 614 4.02 17.73 -0.78
C PHE A 614 4.78 18.65 -1.75
N TYR A 615 5.32 19.76 -1.24
CA TYR A 615 6.07 20.76 -2.00
C TYR A 615 7.37 21.15 -1.29
N VAL A 616 8.35 21.58 -2.06
CA VAL A 616 9.68 21.96 -1.57
C VAL A 616 9.62 23.24 -0.73
N GLN A 617 10.30 23.28 0.43
CA GLN A 617 10.44 24.47 1.27
C GLN A 617 11.82 24.51 1.94
N ASP A 618 12.44 25.68 2.10
CA ASP A 618 13.81 25.88 2.61
C ASP A 618 13.87 26.52 4.02
N LYS A 619 12.75 26.53 4.74
CA LYS A 619 12.63 27.25 6.01
C LYS A 619 12.81 26.35 7.22
N ILE A 620 12.26 25.14 7.18
CA ILE A 620 12.13 24.25 8.34
C ILE A 620 12.84 22.93 8.07
N LYS A 621 13.74 22.58 8.98
CA LYS A 621 14.30 21.25 9.07
C LYS A 621 13.58 20.44 10.14
N ILE A 622 13.44 19.14 9.90
CA ILE A 622 12.92 18.19 10.88
C ILE A 622 13.84 16.97 10.94
N GLY A 623 13.69 16.17 11.98
CA GLY A 623 14.49 14.96 12.19
C GLY A 623 15.43 15.08 13.37
N ASN A 624 16.45 14.23 13.39
CA ASN A 624 17.43 14.12 14.47
C ASN A 624 16.81 13.84 15.85
N TYR A 625 15.65 13.16 15.85
CA TYR A 625 14.93 12.77 17.05
C TYR A 625 14.56 11.27 16.97
N PRO A 626 14.87 10.46 18.01
CA PRO A 626 14.47 9.06 18.08
C PRO A 626 13.04 8.92 18.59
N TYR A 627 12.17 8.24 17.84
CA TYR A 627 10.81 7.89 18.28
C TYR A 627 10.83 6.49 18.88
N ALA A 628 10.66 6.37 20.19
CA ALA A 628 10.79 5.12 20.90
C ALA A 628 9.45 4.61 21.43
N ASP A 629 9.17 3.35 21.14
CA ASP A 629 7.99 2.62 21.58
C ASP A 629 8.39 1.43 22.45
N PHE A 630 7.63 1.15 23.48
CA PHE A 630 7.67 -0.10 24.24
C PHE A 630 6.44 -0.93 23.91
N TYR A 631 6.57 -2.25 23.80
CA TYR A 631 5.44 -3.12 23.56
C TYR A 631 5.55 -4.47 24.28
N LEU A 632 4.39 -5.07 24.50
CA LEU A 632 4.20 -6.42 25.00
C LEU A 632 3.14 -7.10 24.15
N THR A 633 3.44 -8.25 23.57
CA THR A 633 2.51 -9.06 22.78
C THR A 633 2.37 -10.44 23.43
N LEU A 634 1.16 -10.91 23.57
CA LEU A 634 0.82 -12.22 24.11
C LEU A 634 0.02 -13.00 23.07
N MET A 635 0.46 -14.21 22.74
CA MET A 635 -0.29 -15.14 21.91
C MET A 635 -0.75 -16.33 22.75
N VAL A 636 -2.07 -16.57 22.76
CA VAL A 636 -2.70 -17.70 23.44
C VAL A 636 -3.52 -18.45 22.39
N LYS A 637 -3.05 -19.62 21.97
CA LYS A 637 -3.67 -20.38 20.88
C LYS A 637 -3.87 -19.49 19.63
N ARG A 638 -5.12 -19.21 19.26
CA ARG A 638 -5.52 -18.42 18.07
C ARG A 638 -5.73 -16.93 18.37
N ALA A 639 -5.63 -16.53 19.64
CA ALA A 639 -5.76 -15.13 20.04
C ALA A 639 -4.39 -14.47 20.20
N ARG A 640 -4.27 -13.25 19.68
CA ARG A 640 -3.11 -12.38 19.88
C ARG A 640 -3.57 -11.11 20.57
N LEU A 641 -2.87 -10.72 21.62
CA LEU A 641 -3.13 -9.49 22.36
C LEU A 641 -1.85 -8.67 22.38
N PHE A 642 -1.94 -7.36 22.29
CA PHE A 642 -0.81 -6.50 22.57
C PHE A 642 -1.17 -5.29 23.41
N PHE A 643 -0.18 -4.84 24.17
CA PHE A 643 -0.11 -3.52 24.79
C PHE A 643 1.07 -2.78 24.20
N LYS A 644 0.91 -1.51 23.87
CA LYS A 644 1.98 -0.66 23.34
C LYS A 644 1.93 0.71 24.00
N MET A 645 3.08 1.17 24.45
CA MET A 645 3.32 2.56 24.84
C MET A 645 4.14 3.22 23.75
N ALA A 646 3.45 3.93 22.86
CA ALA A 646 4.09 4.59 21.73
C ALA A 646 4.68 5.93 22.14
N HIS A 647 5.85 6.25 21.58
CA HIS A 647 6.56 7.51 21.78
C HIS A 647 6.80 7.83 23.26
N PHE A 648 7.16 6.82 24.08
CA PHE A 648 7.29 6.99 25.52
C PHE A 648 8.40 7.97 25.91
N ASN A 649 9.41 8.14 25.06
CA ASN A 649 10.51 9.08 25.29
C ASN A 649 10.10 10.55 25.19
N SER A 650 8.91 10.88 24.68
CA SER A 650 8.38 12.26 24.73
C SER A 650 8.13 12.77 26.15
N TYR A 651 8.15 11.88 27.17
CA TYR A 651 8.10 12.30 28.59
C TYR A 651 9.43 12.84 29.12
N PHE A 652 10.56 12.58 28.44
CA PHE A 652 11.90 12.81 28.97
C PHE A 652 12.73 13.78 28.15
N GLY A 653 12.21 14.29 27.03
CA GLY A 653 12.98 15.07 26.06
C GLY A 653 12.36 16.40 25.70
N ASP A 654 13.07 17.10 24.85
CA ASP A 654 12.64 18.37 24.27
C ASP A 654 11.49 18.13 23.28
N TYR A 655 10.60 19.11 23.15
CA TYR A 655 9.44 19.07 22.24
C TYR A 655 9.84 19.40 20.80
N ASN A 656 10.89 18.77 20.27
CA ASN A 656 11.38 18.96 18.91
C ASN A 656 11.11 17.75 18.02
N TYR A 657 9.94 17.12 18.17
CA TYR A 657 9.57 15.92 17.45
C TYR A 657 8.50 16.21 16.37
N PHE A 658 8.96 16.71 15.23
CA PHE A 658 8.12 16.93 14.05
C PHE A 658 8.26 15.80 13.04
N LEU A 659 7.13 15.36 12.49
CA LEU A 659 7.09 14.36 11.42
C LEU A 659 6.94 15.01 10.03
N ALA A 660 6.41 16.22 9.95
CA ALA A 660 6.41 17.08 8.78
C ALA A 660 6.50 18.56 9.24
N PRO A 661 6.91 19.50 8.37
CA PRO A 661 6.93 20.92 8.71
C PRO A 661 5.59 21.40 9.26
N HIS A 662 5.57 21.97 10.47
CA HIS A 662 4.37 22.38 11.24
C HIS A 662 3.48 21.26 11.75
N TYR A 663 3.90 19.98 11.62
CA TYR A 663 3.12 18.83 12.10
C TYR A 663 3.94 18.05 13.13
N PRO A 664 3.85 18.39 14.43
CA PRO A 664 4.52 17.62 15.47
C PRO A 664 3.93 16.23 15.59
N ALA A 665 4.78 15.27 15.94
CA ALA A 665 4.32 13.93 16.29
C ALA A 665 3.47 13.97 17.56
N ARG A 666 2.75 12.92 17.78
CA ARG A 666 1.91 12.75 18.97
C ARG A 666 2.76 12.48 20.22
N ASP A 667 2.38 13.07 21.36
CA ASP A 667 2.96 12.73 22.67
C ASP A 667 2.77 11.25 23.01
N ALA A 668 3.43 10.77 24.06
CA ALA A 668 3.31 9.40 24.54
C ALA A 668 1.85 8.96 24.76
N ARG A 669 1.54 7.74 24.35
CA ARG A 669 0.19 7.18 24.43
C ARG A 669 0.17 5.66 24.47
N PHE A 670 -0.96 5.14 24.95
CA PHE A 670 -1.17 3.71 25.08
C PHE A 670 -2.11 3.19 24.00
N TYR A 671 -1.81 1.96 23.57
CA TYR A 671 -2.63 1.17 22.66
C TYR A 671 -2.82 -0.23 23.21
N PHE A 672 -4.02 -0.75 22.97
CA PHE A 672 -4.38 -2.14 23.23
C PHE A 672 -4.92 -2.74 21.96
N GLY A 673 -4.47 -3.92 21.60
CA GLY A 673 -4.96 -4.63 20.44
C GLY A 673 -5.29 -6.08 20.74
N ALA A 674 -6.31 -6.58 20.06
CA ALA A 674 -6.72 -7.97 20.09
C ALA A 674 -6.95 -8.47 18.66
N SER A 675 -6.44 -9.66 18.35
CA SER A 675 -6.74 -10.40 17.13
C SER A 675 -7.24 -11.78 17.50
N TRP A 676 -8.29 -12.21 16.84
CA TRP A 676 -8.82 -13.55 17.03
C TRP A 676 -9.12 -14.20 15.70
N ARG A 677 -8.64 -15.43 15.51
CA ARG A 677 -8.82 -16.24 14.32
C ARG A 677 -9.74 -17.43 14.61
N PHE A 678 -10.68 -17.65 13.68
CA PHE A 678 -11.62 -18.74 13.70
C PHE A 678 -11.43 -19.60 12.45
N HIS A 679 -11.49 -20.91 12.63
CA HIS A 679 -11.44 -21.92 11.57
C HIS A 679 -12.56 -22.92 11.87
N ASP A 680 -13.78 -22.61 11.50
CA ASP A 680 -14.95 -23.49 11.76
C ASP A 680 -15.55 -24.06 10.48
#